data_58a9622a4166e90349287098f68379e0
#
_entry.id   58a9622a4166e90349287098f68379e0
#
_cell.length_a   1.000
_cell.length_b   1.000
_cell.length_c   1.000
_cell.angle_alpha   90.00
_cell.angle_beta   90.00
_cell.angle_gamma   90.00
#
_symmetry.space_group_name_H-M   'P 1'
#
loop_
_entity.id
_entity.type
_entity.pdbx_description
1 polymer ?
#
loop_
_entity_poly.entity_id
_entity_poly.type
_entity_poly.pdbx_seq_one_letter_code
_entity_poly.pdbx_strand_id
1 'polypeptide(L)'
;MRPLFTLVTLTYAQIAPTFPQVVWKPGDTLYNAWAGGLHAPQFSTIDLTADGQPELIAFDRMDNRLLVFEKQSPQWRYRPDLSFYFPRLTHWMLLRDYDGDGDKDLFTASPVGSNVRVYRNIHPTGSPPFWQLTYDNLKSTYYGYTTALYSGAIDIPGITDIDGDGDVDFLVYEVLGTLIEWHRNKAIELLGRPDTLILELASGCWGHITEVYNQSTNEFSFSTSTCGPGQRQLRTQHAGGSLLPIQLNGDTLIDIIVGDFGPPYLIAGYNTGTRTIAHIDTATAQAPYPLFAPAVMPDFPAAYYEDVTGDGKPDLLVANNDGLAGTDRHSVWLYLNVGRVDSPAWAPPLIGWLHNTMIDIGTGAHPTFADLNRDGYPDLILTCRQTYTPTAPITQAWLFWGGPSGFTLADSNWLNLPQFANLIAPIFTTGDIDGNGRLDLLMGTSTDAITGAIWRWEETSPASNNFQLLSRSFLSVSSEPAPLLYDIDNDGDLDLLVGTRNGRIALFTNQNGAFQLLTDYLGQIEVRDTLSTLLGYARPAILPIPEAGTFLLVGNITGFLRVYQPDWSSPTAAWPSVGDLSVVIQPGTFTSPSTWAFNDSTWLAIGLRRGGVTLYRLDSFATSFASLQAPAHTYRLTRTETGFYLHTTTPLTLTLLTPLGQTLWETTSSQPTFFEKPHTPGLYLLRITDKNHIFTHRLLWP
;
A
#
# COMPACT_ATOMS: atom_id res chain seq x y z
N MET A 1 8.92 -3.21 -35.90
CA MET A 1 7.74 -3.31 -35.04
C MET A 1 7.93 -2.36 -33.86
N ARG A 2 7.11 -1.33 -33.72
CA ARG A 2 7.18 -0.37 -32.60
C ARG A 2 6.22 -0.85 -31.52
N PRO A 3 6.56 -0.73 -30.23
CA PRO A 3 5.68 -1.16 -29.16
C PRO A 3 4.41 -0.30 -29.16
N LEU A 4 3.27 -0.97 -29.23
CA LEU A 4 1.97 -0.36 -29.03
C LEU A 4 1.80 -0.14 -27.50
N PHE A 5 2.02 1.07 -27.03
CA PHE A 5 1.57 1.46 -25.70
C PHE A 5 0.05 1.65 -25.77
N THR A 6 -0.68 0.67 -25.30
CA THR A 6 -2.13 0.79 -25.13
C THR A 6 -2.45 0.99 -23.67
N LEU A 7 -3.01 2.14 -23.39
CA LEU A 7 -3.45 2.56 -22.07
C LEU A 7 -4.76 1.84 -21.74
N VAL A 8 -4.77 1.05 -20.68
CA VAL A 8 -6.01 0.47 -20.13
C VAL A 8 -6.75 1.57 -19.40
N THR A 9 -7.89 1.98 -19.87
CA THR A 9 -8.78 2.94 -19.22
C THR A 9 -9.80 2.22 -18.35
N LEU A 10 -9.68 2.37 -17.04
CA LEU A 10 -10.74 2.03 -16.09
C LEU A 10 -11.79 3.15 -16.06
N THR A 11 -13.01 2.86 -16.45
CA THR A 11 -14.14 3.72 -16.14
C THR A 11 -14.60 3.41 -14.71
N TYR A 12 -14.22 4.27 -13.76
CA TYR A 12 -14.53 4.15 -12.34
C TYR A 12 -16.00 4.37 -11.96
N ALA A 13 -16.90 4.62 -12.90
CA ALA A 13 -18.30 4.93 -12.65
C ALA A 13 -19.16 3.76 -12.15
N GLN A 14 -18.59 2.59 -11.90
CA GLN A 14 -19.30 1.41 -11.36
C GLN A 14 -18.52 0.66 -10.28
N ILE A 15 -17.72 1.33 -9.47
CA ILE A 15 -17.00 0.68 -8.38
C ILE A 15 -17.73 0.94 -7.06
N ALA A 16 -18.82 0.25 -6.85
CA ALA A 16 -19.11 -0.47 -5.64
C ALA A 16 -19.60 -1.87 -6.06
N PRO A 17 -18.73 -2.77 -6.56
CA PRO A 17 -19.11 -4.16 -6.55
C PRO A 17 -19.37 -4.48 -5.08
N THR A 18 -20.47 -5.14 -4.79
CA THR A 18 -20.62 -5.83 -3.52
C THR A 18 -19.52 -6.86 -3.50
N PHE A 19 -18.40 -6.54 -2.82
CA PHE A 19 -17.33 -7.50 -2.63
C PHE A 19 -17.88 -8.72 -1.90
N PRO A 20 -17.44 -9.93 -2.23
CA PRO A 20 -17.79 -11.12 -1.49
C PRO A 20 -17.55 -10.92 -0.01
N GLN A 21 -18.54 -11.27 0.81
CA GLN A 21 -18.39 -11.20 2.26
C GLN A 21 -17.32 -12.18 2.74
N VAL A 22 -16.64 -11.86 3.82
CA VAL A 22 -15.73 -12.78 4.49
C VAL A 22 -16.16 -12.95 5.93
N VAL A 23 -16.57 -14.17 6.28
CA VAL A 23 -16.97 -14.53 7.63
C VAL A 23 -15.80 -15.21 8.32
N TRP A 24 -15.29 -14.58 9.39
CA TRP A 24 -14.18 -15.10 10.18
C TRP A 24 -14.65 -16.19 11.16
N LYS A 25 -15.80 -15.97 11.78
CA LYS A 25 -16.54 -16.93 12.62
C LYS A 25 -18.00 -16.53 12.62
N PRO A 26 -18.92 -17.42 13.03
CA PRO A 26 -20.35 -17.10 13.07
C PRO A 26 -20.60 -15.78 13.83
N GLY A 27 -21.21 -14.82 13.14
CA GLY A 27 -21.50 -13.49 13.68
C GLY A 27 -20.35 -12.46 13.59
N ASP A 28 -19.20 -12.83 13.03
CA ASP A 28 -18.02 -11.97 12.88
C ASP A 28 -17.65 -11.86 11.38
N THR A 29 -18.04 -10.79 10.75
CA THR A 29 -17.78 -10.53 9.31
C THR A 29 -16.69 -9.50 9.17
N LEU A 30 -15.66 -9.82 8.39
CA LEU A 30 -14.58 -8.89 8.03
C LEU A 30 -15.06 -7.91 6.97
N TYR A 31 -15.51 -6.75 7.37
CA TYR A 31 -16.12 -5.79 6.45
C TYR A 31 -15.14 -4.95 5.62
N ASN A 32 -13.86 -5.03 5.92
CA ASN A 32 -12.77 -4.50 5.09
C ASN A 32 -11.84 -5.63 4.59
N ALA A 33 -12.37 -6.85 4.45
CA ALA A 33 -11.59 -8.05 4.14
C ALA A 33 -10.57 -7.85 3.02
N TRP A 34 -10.95 -7.13 1.98
CA TRP A 34 -10.18 -6.94 0.75
C TRP A 34 -9.38 -5.62 0.68
N ALA A 35 -9.13 -4.98 1.82
CA ALA A 35 -8.34 -3.74 1.86
C ALA A 35 -6.83 -3.98 1.69
N GLY A 36 -6.36 -5.20 1.88
CA GLY A 36 -4.98 -5.59 1.62
C GLY A 36 -4.05 -5.53 2.84
N GLY A 37 -4.59 -5.52 4.07
CA GLY A 37 -3.82 -5.51 5.31
C GLY A 37 -3.20 -4.15 5.67
N LEU A 38 -2.64 -4.06 6.89
CA LEU A 38 -1.92 -2.89 7.41
C LEU A 38 -0.66 -3.35 8.14
N HIS A 39 0.50 -2.81 7.76
CA HIS A 39 1.77 -3.15 8.41
C HIS A 39 2.40 -1.96 9.15
N ALA A 40 2.57 -0.84 8.46
CA ALA A 40 3.16 0.39 9.00
C ALA A 40 2.32 1.62 8.59
N PRO A 41 1.04 1.69 9.02
CA PRO A 41 0.13 2.75 8.58
C PRO A 41 0.36 4.05 9.35
N GLN A 42 0.27 5.16 8.63
CA GLN A 42 0.26 6.53 9.13
C GLN A 42 -1.12 7.12 8.91
N PHE A 43 -1.66 7.82 9.89
CA PHE A 43 -3.05 8.25 9.89
C PHE A 43 -3.21 9.76 9.75
N SER A 44 -4.19 10.16 8.96
CA SER A 44 -4.73 11.52 8.90
C SER A 44 -6.21 11.47 8.49
N THR A 45 -6.93 12.56 8.72
CA THR A 45 -8.34 12.70 8.29
C THR A 45 -8.49 13.88 7.35
N ILE A 46 -9.39 13.77 6.37
CA ILE A 46 -9.74 14.84 5.44
C ILE A 46 -11.10 14.54 4.79
N ASP A 47 -11.92 15.55 4.55
CA ASP A 47 -13.16 15.42 3.78
C ASP A 47 -12.84 15.37 2.27
N LEU A 48 -12.80 14.14 1.73
CA LEU A 48 -12.51 13.88 0.31
C LEU A 48 -13.76 13.96 -0.57
N THR A 49 -14.93 13.79 0.01
CA THR A 49 -16.18 13.74 -0.73
C THR A 49 -16.96 15.06 -0.71
N ALA A 50 -16.50 16.01 0.10
CA ALA A 50 -17.12 17.30 0.36
C ALA A 50 -18.56 17.16 0.94
N ASP A 51 -18.78 16.14 1.75
CA ASP A 51 -20.05 15.88 2.42
C ASP A 51 -20.08 16.37 3.88
N GLY A 52 -18.95 16.91 4.36
CA GLY A 52 -18.77 17.42 5.73
C GLY A 52 -18.39 16.34 6.74
N GLN A 53 -18.14 15.09 6.29
CA GLN A 53 -17.65 14.02 7.14
C GLN A 53 -16.24 13.63 6.66
N PRO A 54 -15.20 13.79 7.49
CA PRO A 54 -13.86 13.44 7.08
C PRO A 54 -13.71 11.93 6.85
N GLU A 55 -13.06 11.56 5.76
CA GLU A 55 -12.53 10.21 5.55
C GLU A 55 -11.24 10.02 6.35
N LEU A 56 -11.01 8.78 6.78
CA LEU A 56 -9.76 8.33 7.37
C LEU A 56 -8.80 7.87 6.29
N ILE A 57 -7.61 8.45 6.30
CA ILE A 57 -6.52 8.09 5.41
C ILE A 57 -5.52 7.26 6.20
N ALA A 58 -5.17 6.09 5.68
CA ALA A 58 -4.08 5.27 6.18
C ALA A 58 -3.01 5.14 5.07
N PHE A 59 -1.89 5.79 5.23
CA PHE A 59 -0.74 5.65 4.33
C PHE A 59 0.19 4.58 4.88
N ASP A 60 0.20 3.40 4.27
CA ASP A 60 1.10 2.32 4.66
C ASP A 60 2.46 2.49 3.99
N ARG A 61 3.48 2.82 4.80
CA ARG A 61 4.82 3.11 4.30
C ARG A 61 5.57 1.87 3.82
N MET A 62 5.16 0.65 4.19
CA MET A 62 5.84 -0.56 3.76
C MET A 62 5.92 -0.68 2.23
N ASP A 63 4.86 -0.28 1.54
CA ASP A 63 4.77 -0.31 0.09
C ASP A 63 4.23 1.00 -0.53
N ASN A 64 4.27 2.09 0.24
CA ASN A 64 3.85 3.44 -0.14
C ASN A 64 2.40 3.47 -0.66
N ARG A 65 1.53 2.72 -0.01
CA ARG A 65 0.14 2.61 -0.42
C ARG A 65 -0.78 3.42 0.46
N LEU A 66 -1.71 4.12 -0.18
CA LEU A 66 -2.74 4.90 0.48
C LEU A 66 -4.06 4.14 0.46
N LEU A 67 -4.65 3.95 1.64
CA LEU A 67 -5.97 3.38 1.85
C LEU A 67 -6.89 4.48 2.38
N VAL A 68 -8.10 4.53 1.87
CA VAL A 68 -9.12 5.48 2.30
C VAL A 68 -10.29 4.72 2.89
N PHE A 69 -10.81 5.22 4.01
CA PHE A 69 -11.97 4.66 4.67
C PHE A 69 -13.00 5.75 4.92
N GLU A 70 -14.23 5.48 4.50
CA GLU A 70 -15.40 6.32 4.75
C GLU A 70 -16.11 5.88 6.02
N LYS A 71 -16.57 6.83 6.82
CA LYS A 71 -17.28 6.54 8.06
C LYS A 71 -18.75 6.16 7.77
N GLN A 72 -19.08 4.91 8.02
CA GLN A 72 -20.45 4.38 8.00
C GLN A 72 -20.80 3.92 9.42
N SER A 73 -21.13 4.88 10.29
CA SER A 73 -21.26 4.71 11.73
C SER A 73 -21.88 3.38 12.18
N PRO A 74 -21.24 2.64 13.10
CA PRO A 74 -19.98 2.97 13.82
C PRO A 74 -18.71 2.52 13.11
N GLN A 75 -18.78 2.02 11.88
CA GLN A 75 -17.70 1.35 11.15
C GLN A 75 -17.02 2.28 10.16
N TRP A 76 -15.74 2.04 9.92
CA TRP A 76 -14.97 2.59 8.82
C TRP A 76 -14.93 1.60 7.67
N ARG A 77 -15.37 1.99 6.47
CA ARG A 77 -15.46 1.14 5.27
C ARG A 77 -14.44 1.54 4.23
N TYR A 78 -13.70 0.55 3.74
CA TYR A 78 -12.70 0.75 2.70
C TYR A 78 -13.30 1.28 1.40
N ARG A 79 -12.71 2.37 0.88
CA ARG A 79 -13.08 3.08 -0.34
C ARG A 79 -11.88 3.19 -1.28
N PRO A 80 -11.57 2.12 -2.05
CA PRO A 80 -10.42 2.11 -2.96
C PRO A 80 -10.50 3.18 -4.06
N ASP A 81 -11.69 3.60 -4.44
CA ASP A 81 -11.96 4.64 -5.42
C ASP A 81 -11.45 6.02 -4.98
N LEU A 82 -11.43 6.32 -3.68
CA LEU A 82 -11.01 7.61 -3.16
C LEU A 82 -9.48 7.76 -3.07
N SER A 83 -8.72 6.66 -3.11
CA SER A 83 -7.25 6.73 -3.08
C SER A 83 -6.63 7.45 -4.28
N PHE A 84 -7.39 7.54 -5.38
CA PHE A 84 -6.94 8.21 -6.61
C PHE A 84 -6.95 9.74 -6.55
N TYR A 85 -7.53 10.32 -5.51
CA TYR A 85 -7.43 11.76 -5.29
C TYR A 85 -6.02 12.21 -4.93
N PHE A 86 -5.17 11.30 -4.41
CA PHE A 86 -3.84 11.62 -3.96
C PHE A 86 -2.77 11.44 -5.05
N PRO A 87 -1.71 12.26 -5.05
CA PRO A 87 -0.52 12.00 -5.86
C PRO A 87 0.21 10.74 -5.35
N ARG A 88 1.20 10.25 -6.10
CA ARG A 88 2.08 9.20 -5.58
C ARG A 88 2.91 9.73 -4.42
N LEU A 89 2.83 9.06 -3.29
CA LEU A 89 3.50 9.41 -2.05
C LEU A 89 4.64 8.42 -1.77
N THR A 90 5.60 8.86 -0.94
CA THR A 90 6.73 8.03 -0.51
C THR A 90 7.05 8.29 0.95
N HIS A 91 7.46 7.25 1.66
CA HIS A 91 8.01 7.29 3.01
C HIS A 91 7.03 7.71 4.11
N TRP A 92 6.52 8.93 4.10
CA TRP A 92 5.56 9.42 5.08
C TRP A 92 4.58 10.43 4.50
N MET A 93 3.45 10.61 5.18
CA MET A 93 2.39 11.54 4.80
C MET A 93 1.73 12.12 6.05
N LEU A 94 1.51 13.44 6.06
CA LEU A 94 0.70 14.15 7.05
C LEU A 94 -0.22 15.15 6.35
N LEU A 95 -1.41 15.35 6.89
CA LEU A 95 -2.35 16.38 6.42
C LEU A 95 -2.51 17.45 7.49
N ARG A 96 -2.17 18.70 7.15
CA ARG A 96 -2.28 19.87 8.03
C ARG A 96 -2.70 21.09 7.20
N ASP A 97 -3.55 21.91 7.74
CA ASP A 97 -3.90 23.22 7.17
C ASP A 97 -2.73 24.19 7.48
N TYR A 98 -1.90 24.52 6.48
CA TYR A 98 -0.76 25.41 6.71
C TYR A 98 -1.06 26.85 6.33
N ASP A 99 -2.07 27.10 5.50
CA ASP A 99 -2.34 28.44 4.99
C ASP A 99 -3.57 29.10 5.63
N GLY A 100 -4.22 28.39 6.56
CA GLY A 100 -5.30 28.90 7.39
C GLY A 100 -6.63 29.06 6.66
N ASP A 101 -6.81 28.37 5.50
CA ASP A 101 -8.04 28.44 4.72
C ASP A 101 -9.11 27.44 5.20
N GLY A 102 -8.78 26.56 6.14
CA GLY A 102 -9.65 25.56 6.75
C GLY A 102 -9.58 24.18 6.11
N ASP A 103 -8.84 24.05 5.01
CA ASP A 103 -8.66 22.81 4.26
C ASP A 103 -7.27 22.24 4.52
N LYS A 104 -7.19 20.94 4.79
CA LYS A 104 -5.88 20.31 5.05
C LYS A 104 -5.04 20.19 3.79
N ASP A 105 -3.77 20.57 3.88
CA ASP A 105 -2.73 20.43 2.87
C ASP A 105 -1.93 19.16 3.08
N LEU A 106 -1.22 18.71 2.05
CA LEU A 106 -0.50 17.47 2.05
C LEU A 106 1.01 17.67 2.18
N PHE A 107 1.55 17.14 3.26
CA PHE A 107 2.99 17.06 3.53
C PHE A 107 3.47 15.63 3.35
N THR A 108 4.62 15.45 2.67
CA THR A 108 5.20 14.14 2.41
C THR A 108 6.71 14.25 2.22
N ALA A 109 7.40 13.11 2.26
CA ALA A 109 8.80 13.08 1.88
C ALA A 109 8.99 13.36 0.38
N SER A 110 10.06 14.04 0.04
CA SER A 110 10.48 14.15 -1.37
C SER A 110 10.96 12.78 -1.88
N PRO A 111 10.63 12.39 -3.11
CA PRO A 111 11.17 11.16 -3.70
C PRO A 111 12.67 11.24 -3.99
N VAL A 112 13.26 12.42 -3.86
CA VAL A 112 14.69 12.67 -4.06
C VAL A 112 15.29 13.32 -2.82
N GLY A 113 16.07 12.55 -2.07
CA GLY A 113 16.71 13.01 -0.84
C GLY A 113 15.81 13.05 0.38
N SER A 114 16.37 13.45 1.53
CA SER A 114 15.69 13.53 2.81
C SER A 114 15.11 14.94 3.02
N ASN A 115 14.12 15.30 2.21
CA ASN A 115 13.51 16.62 2.17
C ASN A 115 11.99 16.53 2.30
N VAL A 116 11.36 17.65 2.62
CA VAL A 116 9.90 17.79 2.73
C VAL A 116 9.33 18.35 1.43
N ARG A 117 8.29 17.71 0.93
CA ARG A 117 7.46 18.16 -0.19
C ARG A 117 6.09 18.57 0.31
N VAL A 118 5.53 19.66 -0.20
CA VAL A 118 4.23 20.18 0.20
C VAL A 118 3.35 20.41 -1.02
N TYR A 119 2.13 19.89 -0.93
CA TYR A 119 1.07 20.17 -1.89
C TYR A 119 -0.01 20.98 -1.18
N ARG A 120 -0.33 22.13 -1.72
CA ARG A 120 -1.48 22.92 -1.29
C ARG A 120 -2.77 22.34 -1.84
N ASN A 121 -3.79 22.27 -1.00
CA ASN A 121 -5.14 21.97 -1.42
C ASN A 121 -5.80 23.26 -1.95
N ILE A 122 -6.06 23.32 -3.25
CA ILE A 122 -6.60 24.51 -3.93
C ILE A 122 -7.99 24.27 -4.52
N HIS A 123 -8.82 23.51 -3.85
CA HIS A 123 -10.13 23.22 -4.38
C HIS A 123 -11.15 24.36 -4.12
N PRO A 124 -12.19 24.52 -4.95
CA PRO A 124 -13.32 25.38 -4.62
C PRO A 124 -14.08 24.79 -3.42
N THR A 125 -14.57 25.63 -2.51
CA THR A 125 -15.37 25.21 -1.36
C THR A 125 -16.48 24.22 -1.76
N GLY A 126 -16.54 23.09 -1.08
CA GLY A 126 -17.51 22.02 -1.35
C GLY A 126 -17.15 21.11 -2.53
N SER A 127 -15.89 21.06 -2.91
CA SER A 127 -15.33 20.14 -3.91
C SER A 127 -14.27 19.24 -3.29
N PRO A 128 -14.03 18.04 -3.86
CA PRO A 128 -12.90 17.21 -3.43
C PRO A 128 -11.55 17.91 -3.57
N PRO A 129 -10.54 17.51 -2.77
CA PRO A 129 -9.22 18.16 -2.76
C PRO A 129 -8.55 18.13 -4.13
N PHE A 130 -7.87 19.21 -4.44
CA PHE A 130 -7.03 19.35 -5.63
C PHE A 130 -5.63 19.81 -5.24
N TRP A 131 -4.66 18.91 -5.39
CA TRP A 131 -3.30 19.10 -4.91
C TRP A 131 -2.42 19.87 -5.90
N GLN A 132 -2.00 21.06 -5.52
CA GLN A 132 -0.99 21.84 -6.22
C GLN A 132 0.37 21.65 -5.53
N LEU A 133 1.36 21.13 -6.25
CA LEU A 133 2.73 21.09 -5.73
C LEU A 133 3.25 22.51 -5.54
N THR A 134 3.40 22.94 -4.28
CA THR A 134 3.84 24.29 -3.91
C THR A 134 5.33 24.29 -3.54
N TYR A 135 5.77 23.28 -2.78
CA TYR A 135 7.18 23.13 -2.42
C TYR A 135 7.63 21.69 -2.75
N ASP A 136 8.48 21.54 -3.77
CA ASP A 136 9.11 20.25 -4.09
C ASP A 136 10.29 19.93 -3.15
N ASN A 137 10.88 20.96 -2.59
CA ASN A 137 11.96 20.93 -1.63
C ASN A 137 11.80 22.12 -0.68
N LEU A 138 11.06 21.91 0.41
CA LEU A 138 10.82 22.94 1.41
C LEU A 138 12.16 23.38 2.02
N LYS A 139 12.35 24.68 2.17
CA LYS A 139 13.61 25.26 2.66
C LYS A 139 13.41 25.89 4.03
N SER A 140 14.50 25.92 4.80
CA SER A 140 14.59 26.68 6.04
C SER A 140 15.90 27.44 6.12
N THR A 141 15.92 28.54 6.87
CA THR A 141 17.11 29.34 7.11
C THR A 141 17.81 28.86 8.36
N TYR A 142 19.03 28.32 8.21
CA TYR A 142 19.91 27.89 9.30
C TYR A 142 21.03 28.91 9.48
N TYR A 143 21.09 29.58 10.63
CA TYR A 143 22.18 30.54 10.95
C TYR A 143 22.49 31.52 9.82
N GLY A 144 21.46 31.99 9.11
CA GLY A 144 21.58 32.94 7.99
C GLY A 144 21.79 32.31 6.60
N TYR A 145 21.84 30.99 6.49
CA TYR A 145 21.93 30.29 5.20
C TYR A 145 20.64 29.48 4.93
N THR A 146 20.07 29.66 3.76
CA THR A 146 18.86 28.92 3.37
C THR A 146 19.23 27.61 2.69
N THR A 147 18.75 26.51 3.23
CA THR A 147 18.96 25.15 2.70
C THR A 147 17.66 24.34 2.76
N ALA A 148 17.66 23.12 2.22
CA ALA A 148 16.54 22.21 2.35
C ALA A 148 16.27 21.89 3.83
N LEU A 149 14.99 21.87 4.23
CA LEU A 149 14.58 21.34 5.50
C LEU A 149 14.81 19.83 5.50
N TYR A 150 15.71 19.36 6.36
CA TYR A 150 15.98 17.94 6.48
C TYR A 150 14.82 17.23 7.20
N SER A 151 14.38 16.12 6.65
CA SER A 151 13.52 15.13 7.30
C SER A 151 13.91 13.77 6.73
N GLY A 152 14.40 12.89 7.59
CA GLY A 152 14.80 11.54 7.16
C GLY A 152 13.64 10.77 6.52
N ALA A 153 13.96 9.84 5.63
CA ALA A 153 12.94 9.05 4.96
C ALA A 153 12.09 8.20 5.93
N ILE A 154 12.63 7.87 7.09
CA ILE A 154 11.96 7.10 8.15
C ILE A 154 11.42 7.97 9.28
N ASP A 155 11.76 9.25 9.33
CA ASP A 155 11.26 10.19 10.31
C ASP A 155 9.85 10.64 9.99
N ILE A 156 9.05 10.91 11.03
CA ILE A 156 7.77 11.59 10.92
C ILE A 156 7.90 12.92 11.66
N PRO A 157 7.91 14.06 10.93
CA PRO A 157 8.05 15.37 11.55
C PRO A 157 6.80 15.75 12.36
N GLY A 158 6.98 16.56 13.38
CA GLY A 158 5.89 17.24 14.07
C GLY A 158 5.54 18.53 13.33
N ILE A 159 4.30 18.68 12.85
CA ILE A 159 3.83 19.86 12.12
C ILE A 159 2.61 20.41 12.84
N THR A 160 2.76 21.57 13.48
CA THR A 160 1.70 22.29 14.19
C THR A 160 2.17 23.69 14.56
N ASP A 161 1.27 24.57 14.98
CA ASP A 161 1.60 25.87 15.59
C ASP A 161 2.24 25.63 16.97
N ILE A 162 3.56 25.79 17.10
CA ILE A 162 4.33 25.52 18.32
C ILE A 162 4.29 26.68 19.29
N ASP A 163 4.37 27.93 18.79
CA ASP A 163 4.43 29.12 19.64
C ASP A 163 3.10 29.87 19.77
N GLY A 164 2.08 29.42 19.06
CA GLY A 164 0.71 29.91 19.21
C GLY A 164 0.48 31.24 18.48
N ASP A 165 1.23 31.50 17.39
CA ASP A 165 1.09 32.73 16.62
C ASP A 165 0.11 32.61 15.44
N GLY A 166 -0.32 31.37 15.13
CA GLY A 166 -1.38 31.07 14.14
C GLY A 166 -0.87 30.58 12.80
N ASP A 167 0.43 30.31 12.65
CA ASP A 167 0.96 29.57 11.49
C ASP A 167 1.63 28.25 11.93
N VAL A 168 1.84 27.32 10.99
CA VAL A 168 2.39 26.01 11.32
C VAL A 168 3.91 26.01 11.30
N ASP A 169 4.48 25.43 12.34
CA ASP A 169 5.90 25.21 12.54
C ASP A 169 6.28 23.75 12.32
N PHE A 170 7.60 23.46 12.34
CA PHE A 170 8.12 22.12 12.17
C PHE A 170 9.06 21.74 13.32
N LEU A 171 8.81 20.58 13.91
CA LEU A 171 9.78 19.83 14.69
C LEU A 171 10.34 18.71 13.81
N VAL A 172 11.65 18.67 13.64
CA VAL A 172 12.36 17.63 12.88
C VAL A 172 13.58 17.16 13.68
N TYR A 173 14.06 15.96 13.36
CA TYR A 173 15.36 15.56 13.88
C TYR A 173 16.49 16.21 13.09
N GLU A 174 17.58 16.60 13.78
CA GLU A 174 18.81 16.98 13.10
C GLU A 174 19.39 15.80 12.28
N VAL A 175 20.30 16.07 11.37
CA VAL A 175 20.89 15.06 10.46
C VAL A 175 21.53 13.86 11.20
N LEU A 176 21.98 14.04 12.45
CA LEU A 176 22.51 12.94 13.27
C LEU A 176 21.42 12.26 14.11
N GLY A 177 20.21 12.78 14.12
CA GLY A 177 19.04 12.19 14.77
C GLY A 177 19.05 12.23 16.30
N THR A 178 19.85 13.09 16.92
CA THR A 178 19.99 13.11 18.39
C THR A 178 19.26 14.27 19.07
N LEU A 179 18.99 15.33 18.32
CA LEU A 179 18.32 16.52 18.80
C LEU A 179 17.09 16.83 17.95
N ILE A 180 16.10 17.41 18.59
CA ILE A 180 14.90 17.93 17.92
C ILE A 180 15.16 19.38 17.55
N GLU A 181 15.11 19.72 16.27
CA GLU A 181 15.19 21.08 15.76
C GLU A 181 13.79 21.66 15.63
N TRP A 182 13.61 22.91 16.04
CA TRP A 182 12.40 23.67 15.78
C TRP A 182 12.65 24.71 14.70
N HIS A 183 11.95 24.56 13.60
CA HIS A 183 11.90 25.49 12.51
C HIS A 183 10.60 26.26 12.57
N ARG A 184 10.71 27.50 13.02
CA ARG A 184 9.58 28.41 13.14
C ARG A 184 9.20 28.96 11.77
N ASN A 185 7.91 28.95 11.48
CA ASN A 185 7.38 29.72 10.36
C ASN A 185 7.31 31.19 10.78
N LYS A 186 7.64 32.07 9.87
CA LYS A 186 7.65 33.52 10.09
C LYS A 186 6.67 34.24 9.17
N ALA A 187 5.70 33.54 8.63
CA ALA A 187 4.73 34.08 7.71
C ALA A 187 3.85 35.15 8.41
N ILE A 188 3.38 34.86 9.62
CA ILE A 188 2.57 35.80 10.42
C ILE A 188 3.38 37.04 10.76
N GLU A 189 4.63 36.93 11.27
CA GLU A 189 5.42 38.08 11.67
C GLU A 189 5.86 38.94 10.48
N LEU A 190 6.11 38.33 9.32
CA LEU A 190 6.62 39.05 8.16
C LEU A 190 5.51 39.54 7.21
N LEU A 191 4.42 38.77 7.09
CA LEU A 191 3.37 39.02 6.11
C LEU A 191 1.98 39.28 6.74
N GLY A 192 1.81 38.97 8.04
CA GLY A 192 0.53 39.09 8.75
C GLY A 192 -0.52 38.04 8.33
N ARG A 193 -0.10 36.95 7.70
CA ARG A 193 -0.95 35.88 7.19
C ARG A 193 -0.19 34.56 7.09
N PRO A 194 -0.83 33.38 7.28
CA PRO A 194 -0.15 32.09 7.32
C PRO A 194 0.09 31.45 5.95
N ASP A 195 -0.39 32.02 4.85
CA ASP A 195 -0.52 31.40 3.52
C ASP A 195 0.79 31.06 2.79
N THR A 196 1.91 31.02 3.52
CA THR A 196 3.22 30.64 2.98
C THR A 196 4.12 30.07 4.08
N LEU A 197 5.14 29.30 3.71
CA LEU A 197 6.11 28.72 4.64
C LEU A 197 7.45 29.45 4.52
N ILE A 198 7.76 30.31 5.49
CA ILE A 198 9.01 31.06 5.62
C ILE A 198 9.74 30.56 6.87
N LEU A 199 10.43 29.43 6.73
CA LEU A 199 10.99 28.72 7.87
C LEU A 199 12.38 29.25 8.27
N GLU A 200 12.62 29.37 9.58
CA GLU A 200 13.90 29.71 10.17
C GLU A 200 14.15 28.79 11.39
N LEU A 201 15.38 28.28 11.53
CA LEU A 201 15.78 27.53 12.72
C LEU A 201 15.70 28.43 13.96
N ALA A 202 14.67 28.21 14.77
CA ALA A 202 14.47 28.92 16.05
C ALA A 202 15.22 28.26 17.21
N SER A 203 15.29 26.91 17.20
CA SER A 203 16.06 26.16 18.20
C SER A 203 16.67 24.92 17.56
N GLY A 204 17.95 24.71 17.71
CA GLY A 204 18.64 23.46 17.31
C GLY A 204 18.58 22.37 18.40
N CYS A 205 17.78 22.58 19.47
CA CYS A 205 17.62 21.66 20.59
C CYS A 205 16.32 21.99 21.33
N TRP A 206 15.18 21.79 20.65
CA TRP A 206 13.86 22.05 21.22
C TRP A 206 13.62 21.17 22.45
N GLY A 207 13.04 21.74 23.48
CA GLY A 207 12.77 21.03 24.74
C GLY A 207 14.00 20.78 25.62
N HIS A 208 15.21 21.12 25.18
CA HIS A 208 16.47 20.88 25.91
C HIS A 208 16.68 19.41 26.30
N ILE A 209 16.28 18.47 25.43
CA ILE A 209 16.36 17.04 25.65
C ILE A 209 17.17 16.32 24.57
N THR A 210 17.64 15.13 24.91
CA THR A 210 18.08 14.07 24.00
C THR A 210 17.38 12.78 24.37
N GLU A 211 17.10 11.96 23.39
CA GLU A 211 16.55 10.63 23.59
C GLU A 211 17.65 9.64 23.99
N VAL A 212 17.35 8.76 24.92
CA VAL A 212 18.24 7.73 25.41
C VAL A 212 17.52 6.39 25.46
N TYR A 213 17.99 5.45 24.68
CA TYR A 213 17.51 4.08 24.73
C TYR A 213 18.59 3.13 25.21
N ASN A 214 18.35 2.45 26.31
CA ASN A 214 19.22 1.40 26.86
C ASN A 214 18.68 0.03 26.43
N GLN A 215 19.27 -0.54 25.41
CA GLN A 215 18.88 -1.86 24.89
C GLN A 215 19.01 -2.99 25.91
N SER A 216 19.94 -2.88 26.87
CA SER A 216 20.15 -3.94 27.88
C SER A 216 19.03 -3.98 28.92
N THR A 217 18.47 -2.83 29.28
CA THR A 217 17.35 -2.70 30.24
C THR A 217 16.00 -2.51 29.56
N ASN A 218 15.99 -2.32 28.24
CA ASN A 218 14.82 -1.94 27.45
C ASN A 218 14.16 -0.66 27.98
N GLU A 219 14.98 0.33 28.37
CA GLU A 219 14.51 1.58 28.98
C GLU A 219 14.70 2.74 28.01
N PHE A 220 13.59 3.42 27.69
CA PHE A 220 13.54 4.61 26.86
C PHE A 220 13.25 5.82 27.76
N SER A 221 14.08 6.86 27.69
CA SER A 221 14.00 8.03 28.56
C SER A 221 14.50 9.29 27.86
N PHE A 222 14.13 10.45 28.38
CA PHE A 222 14.76 11.72 28.03
C PHE A 222 15.91 12.04 28.98
N SER A 223 16.99 12.54 28.42
CA SER A 223 18.11 13.12 29.17
C SER A 223 18.20 14.61 28.87
N THR A 224 18.46 15.42 29.89
CA THR A 224 18.66 16.87 29.73
C THR A 224 19.87 17.12 28.81
N SER A 225 19.67 17.93 27.78
CA SER A 225 20.74 18.39 26.90
C SER A 225 21.16 19.81 27.23
N THR A 226 22.44 20.06 27.20
CA THR A 226 22.99 21.43 27.39
C THR A 226 22.91 22.26 26.10
N CYS A 227 22.50 21.65 24.99
CA CYS A 227 22.35 22.32 23.68
C CYS A 227 23.59 23.10 23.19
N GLY A 228 24.78 22.86 23.75
CA GLY A 228 26.01 23.58 23.42
C GLY A 228 26.73 23.02 22.21
N PRO A 229 27.33 23.88 21.34
CA PRO A 229 28.21 23.43 20.29
C PRO A 229 29.43 22.74 20.92
N GLY A 230 29.61 21.44 20.67
CA GLY A 230 30.74 20.67 21.15
C GLY A 230 30.42 19.53 22.11
N GLN A 231 29.21 19.42 22.60
CA GLN A 231 28.76 18.28 23.43
C GLN A 231 28.03 17.19 22.62
N ARG A 232 28.23 17.13 21.32
CA ARG A 232 27.81 15.99 20.50
C ARG A 232 28.57 14.77 20.98
N GLN A 233 28.05 14.08 22.01
CA GLN A 233 28.54 12.74 22.30
C GLN A 233 28.27 11.92 21.05
N LEU A 234 29.29 11.22 20.58
CA LEU A 234 29.18 10.16 19.57
C LEU A 234 28.30 9.05 20.14
N ARG A 235 26.98 9.28 20.12
CA ARG A 235 25.99 8.23 20.41
C ARG A 235 25.72 7.46 19.13
N THR A 236 25.30 6.24 19.24
CA THR A 236 24.80 5.42 18.15
C THR A 236 23.82 6.25 17.34
N GLN A 237 24.09 6.36 16.04
CA GLN A 237 23.32 7.13 15.09
C GLN A 237 21.84 6.73 15.21
N HIS A 238 20.97 7.69 15.44
CA HIS A 238 19.54 7.49 15.49
C HIS A 238 19.05 6.95 14.15
N ALA A 239 18.28 5.87 14.17
CA ALA A 239 17.86 5.22 12.93
C ALA A 239 16.57 5.82 12.36
N GLY A 240 15.79 6.59 13.16
CA GLY A 240 14.57 7.28 12.78
C GLY A 240 13.61 7.47 13.95
N GLY A 241 12.79 8.53 13.93
CA GLY A 241 11.85 8.84 14.98
C GLY A 241 10.55 9.46 14.50
N SER A 242 9.54 9.45 15.34
CA SER A 242 8.25 10.12 15.13
C SER A 242 8.00 11.15 16.20
N LEU A 243 7.62 12.36 15.80
CA LEU A 243 7.36 13.49 16.68
C LEU A 243 5.88 13.87 16.59
N LEU A 244 5.16 13.75 17.70
CA LEU A 244 3.80 14.25 17.81
C LEU A 244 3.77 15.40 18.84
N PRO A 245 3.87 16.65 18.38
CA PRO A 245 3.60 17.80 19.25
C PRO A 245 2.11 17.88 19.56
N ILE A 246 1.77 18.03 20.85
CA ILE A 246 0.40 17.93 21.36
C ILE A 246 0.30 18.65 22.71
N GLN A 247 -0.89 19.15 23.08
CA GLN A 247 -1.18 19.58 24.44
C GLN A 247 -1.69 18.39 25.26
N LEU A 248 -1.04 18.08 26.39
CA LEU A 248 -1.38 16.92 27.21
C LEU A 248 -1.99 17.28 28.57
N ASN A 249 -1.75 18.49 29.07
CA ASN A 249 -2.08 18.88 30.45
C ASN A 249 -2.95 20.14 30.58
N GLY A 250 -3.29 20.81 29.48
CA GLY A 250 -4.17 21.97 29.41
C GLY A 250 -3.50 23.29 29.80
N ASP A 251 -2.17 23.36 29.84
CA ASP A 251 -1.42 24.58 30.23
C ASP A 251 -1.12 25.51 29.03
N THR A 252 -1.64 25.17 27.86
CA THR A 252 -1.45 25.90 26.58
C THR A 252 -0.05 25.83 25.98
N LEU A 253 0.86 25.06 26.53
CA LEU A 253 2.16 24.75 25.96
C LEU A 253 2.08 23.49 25.11
N ILE A 254 2.94 23.41 24.12
CA ILE A 254 3.06 22.19 23.33
C ILE A 254 4.00 21.22 24.04
N ASP A 255 3.43 20.09 24.43
CA ASP A 255 4.09 18.88 24.91
C ASP A 255 4.50 17.99 23.74
N ILE A 256 5.11 16.84 24.00
CA ILE A 256 5.53 15.94 22.93
C ILE A 256 5.30 14.47 23.29
N ILE A 257 4.84 13.70 22.30
CA ILE A 257 4.90 12.24 22.32
C ILE A 257 5.92 11.81 21.26
N VAL A 258 6.86 10.95 21.65
CA VAL A 258 7.95 10.50 20.79
C VAL A 258 7.91 8.99 20.67
N GLY A 259 8.07 8.51 19.44
CA GLY A 259 8.41 7.14 19.14
C GLY A 259 9.74 7.07 18.40
N ASP A 260 10.53 6.04 18.65
CA ASP A 260 11.86 5.90 18.11
C ASP A 260 12.09 4.49 17.59
N PHE A 261 13.03 4.34 16.66
CA PHE A 261 13.49 3.04 16.20
C PHE A 261 14.29 2.33 17.30
N GLY A 262 13.81 1.16 17.72
CA GLY A 262 14.41 0.34 18.77
C GLY A 262 13.57 0.22 20.03
N PRO A 263 13.15 1.33 20.70
CA PRO A 263 12.20 1.21 21.80
C PRO A 263 10.85 0.67 21.33
N PRO A 264 10.26 -0.32 22.03
CA PRO A 264 8.98 -0.89 21.60
C PRO A 264 7.76 -0.10 22.06
N TYR A 265 7.94 1.09 22.64
CA TYR A 265 6.88 1.92 23.22
C TYR A 265 7.19 3.41 23.09
N LEU A 266 6.14 4.22 23.21
CA LEU A 266 6.22 5.67 23.17
C LEU A 266 6.71 6.26 24.50
N ILE A 267 7.28 7.48 24.44
CA ILE A 267 7.54 8.34 25.58
C ILE A 267 6.80 9.66 25.42
N ALA A 268 6.23 10.20 26.52
CA ALA A 268 5.63 11.52 26.56
C ALA A 268 6.43 12.44 27.48
N GLY A 269 6.67 13.67 27.02
CA GLY A 269 7.36 14.71 27.76
C GLY A 269 6.52 15.97 27.88
N TYR A 270 6.49 16.57 29.05
CA TYR A 270 5.72 17.78 29.38
C TYR A 270 6.59 19.02 29.29
N ASN A 271 6.13 20.04 28.58
CA ASN A 271 6.82 21.31 28.45
C ASN A 271 6.51 22.20 29.65
N THR A 272 7.53 22.53 30.43
CA THR A 272 7.46 23.44 31.60
C THR A 272 8.11 24.79 31.32
N GLY A 273 8.53 25.04 30.10
CA GLY A 273 9.15 26.29 29.66
C GLY A 273 8.14 27.37 29.25
N THR A 274 8.30 27.89 28.05
CA THR A 274 7.38 28.84 27.42
C THR A 274 7.06 28.42 26.00
N ARG A 275 6.14 29.13 25.33
CA ARG A 275 5.82 28.86 23.94
C ARG A 275 7.02 29.04 22.98
N THR A 276 7.92 29.98 23.30
CA THR A 276 9.11 30.28 22.45
C THR A 276 10.40 29.64 22.96
N ILE A 277 10.44 29.17 24.20
CA ILE A 277 11.59 28.47 24.80
C ILE A 277 11.05 27.25 25.52
N ALA A 278 10.95 26.14 24.82
CA ALA A 278 10.46 24.90 25.39
C ALA A 278 11.52 24.29 26.36
N HIS A 279 11.03 23.69 27.42
CA HIS A 279 11.81 22.91 28.35
C HIS A 279 11.03 21.68 28.78
N ILE A 280 11.39 20.53 28.27
CA ILE A 280 10.76 19.27 28.65
C ILE A 280 11.32 18.81 30.00
N ASP A 281 10.43 18.63 30.98
CA ASP A 281 10.82 18.11 32.28
C ASP A 281 11.06 16.60 32.21
N THR A 282 12.33 16.21 32.23
CA THR A 282 12.73 14.81 32.19
C THR A 282 12.32 13.99 33.39
N ALA A 283 12.02 14.67 34.56
CA ALA A 283 11.61 13.99 35.77
C ALA A 283 10.13 13.56 35.74
N THR A 284 9.30 14.26 34.99
CA THR A 284 7.87 13.95 34.83
C THR A 284 7.55 13.23 33.53
N ALA A 285 8.53 12.99 32.68
CA ALA A 285 8.36 12.23 31.44
C ALA A 285 7.78 10.84 31.74
N GLN A 286 6.86 10.40 30.87
CA GLN A 286 6.18 9.12 31.01
C GLN A 286 6.65 8.13 29.96
N ALA A 287 7.31 7.07 30.39
CA ALA A 287 7.71 5.93 29.58
C ALA A 287 7.49 4.63 30.38
N PRO A 288 6.83 3.65 29.79
CA PRO A 288 6.12 3.66 28.48
C PRO A 288 4.83 4.49 28.52
N TYR A 289 4.42 5.06 27.37
CA TYR A 289 3.21 5.88 27.30
C TYR A 289 2.11 5.23 26.44
N PRO A 290 0.80 5.33 26.83
CA PRO A 290 0.27 5.78 28.15
C PRO A 290 0.59 4.78 29.27
N LEU A 291 0.93 5.24 30.47
CA LEU A 291 1.41 4.40 31.58
C LEU A 291 0.46 3.24 31.97
N PHE A 292 -0.85 3.46 31.89
CA PHE A 292 -1.84 2.47 32.35
C PHE A 292 -2.02 1.30 31.38
N ALA A 293 -1.73 1.48 30.08
CA ALA A 293 -1.86 0.46 29.04
C ALA A 293 -1.02 0.86 27.81
N PRO A 294 0.30 0.74 27.87
CA PRO A 294 1.17 1.19 26.78
C PRO A 294 0.99 0.33 25.53
N ALA A 295 0.98 0.97 24.37
CA ALA A 295 1.09 0.27 23.09
C ALA A 295 2.50 -0.27 22.94
N VAL A 296 2.62 -1.58 22.78
CA VAL A 296 3.91 -2.25 22.56
C VAL A 296 3.99 -2.68 21.11
N MET A 297 4.87 -2.06 20.37
CA MET A 297 5.18 -2.37 18.96
C MET A 297 6.58 -2.99 18.89
N PRO A 298 6.89 -3.86 17.90
CA PRO A 298 8.17 -4.58 17.91
C PRO A 298 9.40 -3.68 17.90
N ASP A 299 9.40 -2.60 17.11
CA ASP A 299 10.62 -1.80 16.90
C ASP A 299 10.40 -0.30 16.81
N PHE A 300 9.29 0.19 16.28
CA PHE A 300 9.13 1.61 15.99
C PHE A 300 7.66 2.04 16.13
N PRO A 301 7.17 2.31 17.34
CA PRO A 301 5.85 2.90 17.53
C PRO A 301 5.82 4.34 17.02
N ALA A 302 4.76 4.73 16.32
CA ALA A 302 4.47 6.11 15.96
C ALA A 302 3.06 6.49 16.41
N ALA A 303 2.89 7.73 16.83
CA ALA A 303 1.65 8.26 17.34
C ALA A 303 1.00 9.26 16.37
N TYR A 304 -0.33 9.20 16.26
CA TYR A 304 -1.14 10.10 15.44
C TYR A 304 -2.33 10.60 16.29
N TYR A 305 -2.76 11.83 16.04
CA TYR A 305 -3.82 12.47 16.82
C TYR A 305 -4.91 12.98 15.88
N GLU A 306 -5.97 12.17 15.71
CA GLU A 306 -7.04 12.42 14.74
C GLU A 306 -8.40 12.06 15.35
N ASP A 307 -9.43 12.86 15.09
CA ASP A 307 -10.80 12.57 15.54
C ASP A 307 -11.41 11.46 14.65
N VAL A 308 -11.30 10.22 15.11
CA VAL A 308 -11.88 9.07 14.39
C VAL A 308 -13.29 8.73 14.87
N THR A 309 -13.73 9.30 16.00
CA THR A 309 -15.08 9.11 16.51
C THR A 309 -16.07 10.15 15.98
N GLY A 310 -15.61 11.32 15.54
CA GLY A 310 -16.42 12.46 15.08
C GLY A 310 -17.09 13.18 16.23
N ASP A 311 -16.54 13.10 17.45
CA ASP A 311 -17.06 13.80 18.63
C ASP A 311 -16.39 15.18 18.86
N GLY A 312 -15.50 15.59 17.95
CA GLY A 312 -14.75 16.83 18.00
C GLY A 312 -13.52 16.78 18.92
N LYS A 313 -13.15 15.59 19.43
CA LYS A 313 -11.96 15.37 20.24
C LYS A 313 -11.06 14.37 19.54
N PRO A 314 -9.86 14.77 19.10
CA PRO A 314 -8.94 13.84 18.49
C PRO A 314 -8.58 12.69 19.44
N ASP A 315 -8.50 11.49 18.89
CA ASP A 315 -8.12 10.26 19.54
C ASP A 315 -6.63 9.96 19.29
N LEU A 316 -6.01 9.13 20.12
CA LEU A 316 -4.62 8.72 19.93
C LEU A 316 -4.59 7.38 19.21
N LEU A 317 -4.04 7.39 17.99
CA LEU A 317 -3.72 6.17 17.26
C LEU A 317 -2.22 5.89 17.43
N VAL A 318 -1.89 4.64 17.73
CA VAL A 318 -0.50 4.17 17.76
C VAL A 318 -0.36 3.04 16.77
N ALA A 319 0.62 3.16 15.89
CA ALA A 319 0.89 2.15 14.89
C ALA A 319 2.40 1.90 14.76
N ASN A 320 2.75 0.73 14.23
CA ASN A 320 4.13 0.46 13.84
C ASN A 320 4.56 1.38 12.69
N ASN A 321 5.77 1.90 12.72
CA ASN A 321 6.34 2.71 11.64
C ASN A 321 7.55 2.04 10.95
N ASP A 322 7.99 0.86 11.39
CA ASP A 322 8.99 0.10 10.66
C ASP A 322 8.36 -0.69 9.50
N GLY A 323 8.92 -0.54 8.29
CA GLY A 323 8.48 -1.26 7.10
C GLY A 323 9.07 -2.68 6.98
N LEU A 324 9.93 -3.12 7.90
CA LEU A 324 10.60 -4.43 7.85
C LEU A 324 10.23 -5.31 9.03
N ALA A 325 10.21 -4.75 10.24
CA ALA A 325 9.83 -5.43 11.46
C ALA A 325 8.51 -4.85 11.98
N GLY A 326 7.51 -5.68 12.17
CA GLY A 326 6.20 -5.25 12.62
C GLY A 326 5.42 -6.42 13.18
N THR A 327 4.28 -6.13 13.79
CA THR A 327 3.29 -7.15 14.10
C THR A 327 2.43 -7.38 12.86
N ASP A 328 2.43 -8.59 12.32
CA ASP A 328 1.53 -8.96 11.21
C ASP A 328 0.05 -8.96 11.63
N ARG A 329 -0.24 -8.69 12.89
CA ARG A 329 -1.58 -8.55 13.45
C ARG A 329 -1.56 -7.49 14.54
N HIS A 330 -2.68 -6.80 14.71
CA HIS A 330 -2.83 -5.77 15.75
C HIS A 330 -1.85 -4.59 15.60
N SER A 331 -1.48 -4.27 14.36
CA SER A 331 -0.53 -3.19 14.04
C SER A 331 -1.04 -1.79 14.40
N VAL A 332 -2.31 -1.64 14.77
CA VAL A 332 -2.94 -0.37 15.14
C VAL A 332 -3.64 -0.49 16.48
N TRP A 333 -3.31 0.42 17.41
CA TRP A 333 -3.98 0.58 18.69
C TRP A 333 -4.66 1.95 18.75
N LEU A 334 -5.96 1.97 19.10
CA LEU A 334 -6.73 3.20 19.22
C LEU A 334 -7.09 3.45 20.68
N TYR A 335 -6.71 4.63 21.19
CA TYR A 335 -7.10 5.13 22.51
C TYR A 335 -8.10 6.27 22.32
N LEU A 336 -9.34 6.06 22.74
CA LEU A 336 -10.38 7.08 22.67
C LEU A 336 -10.12 8.19 23.68
N ASN A 337 -10.27 9.43 23.24
CA ASN A 337 -10.15 10.60 24.12
C ASN A 337 -11.44 10.86 24.90
N VAL A 338 -11.48 10.45 26.15
CA VAL A 338 -12.58 10.72 27.08
C VAL A 338 -12.39 12.01 27.88
N GLY A 339 -11.29 12.71 27.65
CA GLY A 339 -10.95 14.00 28.29
C GLY A 339 -11.36 15.20 27.43
N ARG A 340 -10.44 16.14 27.27
CA ARG A 340 -10.59 17.38 26.49
C ARG A 340 -9.57 17.38 25.38
N VAL A 341 -9.71 18.27 24.39
CA VAL A 341 -8.75 18.44 23.29
C VAL A 341 -7.38 18.85 23.81
N ASP A 342 -7.34 19.79 24.76
CA ASP A 342 -6.12 20.36 25.35
C ASP A 342 -5.58 19.57 26.56
N SER A 343 -6.34 18.60 27.04
CA SER A 343 -5.99 17.76 28.18
C SER A 343 -6.64 16.39 28.02
N PRO A 344 -6.12 15.58 27.08
CA PRO A 344 -6.70 14.29 26.74
C PRO A 344 -6.56 13.30 27.91
N ALA A 345 -7.59 12.46 28.05
CA ALA A 345 -7.58 11.30 28.92
C ALA A 345 -7.96 10.09 28.09
N TRP A 346 -7.13 9.07 28.13
CA TRP A 346 -7.28 7.91 27.25
C TRP A 346 -8.14 6.83 27.88
N ALA A 347 -9.10 6.31 27.14
CA ALA A 347 -9.76 5.05 27.47
C ALA A 347 -8.82 3.86 27.22
N PRO A 348 -9.13 2.66 27.78
CA PRO A 348 -8.40 1.45 27.42
C PRO A 348 -8.37 1.23 25.89
N PRO A 349 -7.23 0.78 25.33
CA PRO A 349 -7.06 0.73 23.88
C PRO A 349 -7.91 -0.35 23.20
N LEU A 350 -8.35 -0.03 22.00
CA LEU A 350 -8.89 -0.98 21.04
C LEU A 350 -7.71 -1.53 20.23
N ILE A 351 -7.24 -2.72 20.61
CA ILE A 351 -6.08 -3.37 19.96
C ILE A 351 -6.48 -3.98 18.63
N GLY A 352 -5.70 -3.70 17.58
CA GLY A 352 -5.98 -4.14 16.22
C GLY A 352 -7.15 -3.38 15.57
N TRP A 353 -7.43 -2.16 16.07
CA TRP A 353 -8.46 -1.32 15.51
C TRP A 353 -8.26 -1.17 13.99
N LEU A 354 -9.33 -1.20 13.23
CA LEU A 354 -9.36 -1.21 11.76
C LEU A 354 -8.71 -2.47 11.16
N HIS A 355 -7.48 -2.83 11.56
CA HIS A 355 -6.74 -3.98 11.05
C HIS A 355 -7.52 -5.31 11.24
N ASN A 356 -8.16 -5.52 12.41
CA ASN A 356 -8.95 -6.72 12.69
C ASN A 356 -10.18 -6.89 11.79
N THR A 357 -10.51 -5.91 10.96
CA THR A 357 -11.61 -5.97 9.99
C THR A 357 -11.18 -6.45 8.61
N MET A 358 -9.89 -6.74 8.42
CA MET A 358 -9.25 -7.12 7.17
C MET A 358 -8.81 -8.58 7.18
N ILE A 359 -8.66 -9.17 6.00
CA ILE A 359 -7.84 -10.37 5.86
C ILE A 359 -6.38 -9.94 5.97
N ASP A 360 -5.66 -10.52 6.92
CA ASP A 360 -4.21 -10.39 7.05
C ASP A 360 -3.64 -11.67 7.64
N ILE A 361 -2.82 -12.37 6.88
CA ILE A 361 -2.22 -13.66 7.28
C ILE A 361 -0.76 -13.50 7.73
N GLY A 362 -0.19 -12.32 7.58
CA GLY A 362 1.23 -12.06 7.81
C GLY A 362 1.95 -11.67 6.52
N THR A 363 3.24 -11.47 6.59
CA THR A 363 4.03 -10.89 5.49
C THR A 363 3.99 -11.75 4.23
N GLY A 364 3.63 -11.15 3.09
CA GLY A 364 3.64 -11.79 1.78
C GLY A 364 2.51 -12.81 1.60
N ALA A 365 1.29 -12.33 1.48
CA ALA A 365 0.11 -13.17 1.24
C ALA A 365 0.12 -13.78 -0.16
N HIS A 366 -0.31 -15.04 -0.26
CA HIS A 366 -0.46 -15.77 -1.52
C HIS A 366 -1.86 -16.40 -1.58
N PRO A 367 -2.83 -15.77 -2.25
CA PRO A 367 -4.15 -16.36 -2.49
C PRO A 367 -4.08 -17.42 -3.59
N THR A 368 -4.85 -18.49 -3.44
CA THR A 368 -5.11 -19.52 -4.45
C THR A 368 -6.58 -19.86 -4.44
N PHE A 369 -7.25 -19.79 -5.58
CA PHE A 369 -8.65 -20.18 -5.71
C PHE A 369 -8.77 -21.56 -6.33
N ALA A 370 -9.63 -22.38 -5.74
CA ALA A 370 -9.95 -23.72 -6.23
C ALA A 370 -11.30 -24.16 -5.65
N ASP A 371 -12.07 -24.93 -6.39
CA ASP A 371 -13.27 -25.60 -5.89
C ASP A 371 -12.85 -26.95 -5.28
N LEU A 372 -12.45 -26.94 -4.01
CA LEU A 372 -11.92 -28.11 -3.31
C LEU A 372 -13.04 -29.09 -2.93
N ASN A 373 -14.21 -28.57 -2.56
CA ASN A 373 -15.34 -29.36 -2.11
C ASN A 373 -16.30 -29.75 -3.25
N ARG A 374 -16.04 -29.27 -4.48
CA ARG A 374 -16.81 -29.54 -5.71
C ARG A 374 -18.27 -29.11 -5.61
N ASP A 375 -18.53 -27.98 -4.92
CA ASP A 375 -19.86 -27.39 -4.81
C ASP A 375 -20.16 -26.33 -5.89
N GLY A 376 -19.19 -26.05 -6.76
CA GLY A 376 -19.28 -25.08 -7.85
C GLY A 376 -18.91 -23.65 -7.47
N TYR A 377 -18.54 -23.39 -6.21
CA TYR A 377 -18.01 -22.11 -5.76
C TYR A 377 -16.51 -22.21 -5.53
N PRO A 378 -15.74 -21.16 -5.86
CA PRO A 378 -14.32 -21.17 -5.56
C PRO A 378 -14.08 -21.04 -4.06
N ASP A 379 -13.26 -21.92 -3.51
CA ASP A 379 -12.69 -21.79 -2.17
C ASP A 379 -11.41 -20.96 -2.23
N LEU A 380 -11.02 -20.36 -1.11
CA LEU A 380 -9.80 -19.59 -0.99
C LEU A 380 -8.80 -20.28 -0.06
N ILE A 381 -7.67 -20.69 -0.61
CA ILE A 381 -6.48 -21.03 0.15
C ILE A 381 -5.64 -19.76 0.26
N LEU A 382 -5.29 -19.37 1.48
CA LEU A 382 -4.45 -18.22 1.72
C LEU A 382 -3.22 -18.64 2.52
N THR A 383 -2.03 -18.38 1.98
CA THR A 383 -0.76 -18.63 2.65
C THR A 383 0.05 -17.36 2.81
N CYS A 384 1.02 -17.35 3.70
CA CYS A 384 1.95 -16.26 3.87
C CYS A 384 3.41 -16.72 3.69
N ARG A 385 4.26 -15.77 3.31
CA ARG A 385 5.70 -15.99 3.30
C ARG A 385 6.21 -16.32 4.70
N GLN A 386 5.78 -15.55 5.68
CA GLN A 386 6.00 -15.78 7.09
C GLN A 386 5.10 -14.86 7.94
N THR A 387 4.86 -15.28 9.16
CA THR A 387 4.17 -14.49 10.20
C THR A 387 5.14 -14.26 11.34
N TYR A 388 5.30 -13.03 11.78
CA TYR A 388 6.11 -12.72 12.95
C TYR A 388 5.42 -13.21 14.22
N THR A 389 6.13 -14.02 14.98
CA THR A 389 5.72 -14.42 16.32
C THR A 389 6.86 -14.10 17.30
N PRO A 390 6.56 -13.95 18.60
CA PRO A 390 7.60 -13.65 19.60
C PRO A 390 8.73 -14.69 19.68
N THR A 391 8.52 -15.89 19.18
CA THR A 391 9.46 -17.02 19.29
C THR A 391 10.23 -17.29 18.02
N ALA A 392 9.56 -17.27 16.86
CA ALA A 392 10.19 -17.44 15.55
C ALA A 392 9.16 -17.14 14.45
N PRO A 393 9.60 -16.71 13.25
CA PRO A 393 8.69 -16.60 12.12
C PRO A 393 8.17 -17.99 11.72
N ILE A 394 6.87 -18.07 11.44
CA ILE A 394 6.19 -19.28 10.98
C ILE A 394 5.43 -19.04 9.69
N THR A 395 5.24 -20.07 8.89
CA THR A 395 4.32 -20.02 7.74
C THR A 395 2.98 -20.60 8.14
N GLN A 396 1.90 -20.08 7.57
CA GLN A 396 0.54 -20.53 7.82
C GLN A 396 -0.21 -20.73 6.50
N ALA A 397 -1.24 -21.56 6.56
CA ALA A 397 -2.25 -21.66 5.52
C ALA A 397 -3.64 -21.56 6.16
N TRP A 398 -4.49 -20.73 5.60
CA TRP A 398 -5.90 -20.60 5.95
C TRP A 398 -6.74 -21.12 4.80
N LEU A 399 -7.81 -21.84 5.13
CA LEU A 399 -8.80 -22.29 4.18
C LEU A 399 -10.13 -21.59 4.44
N PHE A 400 -10.70 -21.01 3.41
CA PHE A 400 -12.04 -20.46 3.43
C PHE A 400 -12.91 -21.20 2.43
N TRP A 401 -14.07 -21.70 2.87
CA TRP A 401 -15.07 -22.23 1.97
C TRP A 401 -15.77 -21.09 1.24
N GLY A 402 -15.86 -21.23 -0.08
CA GLY A 402 -16.65 -20.37 -0.93
C GLY A 402 -18.14 -20.67 -0.84
N GLY A 403 -18.96 -19.73 -1.30
CA GLY A 403 -20.40 -19.90 -1.36
C GLY A 403 -21.06 -18.71 -2.06
N PRO A 404 -22.40 -18.71 -2.17
CA PRO A 404 -23.12 -17.71 -2.96
C PRO A 404 -23.00 -16.27 -2.42
N SER A 405 -22.66 -16.08 -1.15
CA SER A 405 -22.50 -14.75 -0.53
C SER A 405 -21.03 -14.35 -0.30
N GLY A 406 -20.07 -15.26 -0.52
CA GLY A 406 -18.65 -15.02 -0.30
C GLY A 406 -17.96 -16.18 0.41
N PHE A 407 -17.03 -15.87 1.33
CA PHE A 407 -16.11 -16.81 1.92
C PHE A 407 -16.33 -16.95 3.42
N THR A 408 -16.19 -18.18 3.94
CA THR A 408 -16.26 -18.48 5.37
C THR A 408 -14.99 -19.21 5.79
N LEU A 409 -14.29 -18.70 6.82
CA LEU A 409 -13.11 -19.38 7.35
C LEU A 409 -13.48 -20.79 7.85
N ALA A 410 -12.85 -21.77 7.25
CA ALA A 410 -13.01 -23.19 7.60
C ALA A 410 -11.91 -23.65 8.56
N ASP A 411 -10.65 -23.26 8.27
CA ASP A 411 -9.49 -23.68 9.06
C ASP A 411 -8.38 -22.61 8.96
N SER A 412 -7.94 -22.09 10.10
CA SER A 412 -6.84 -21.13 10.20
C SER A 412 -5.46 -21.78 10.40
N ASN A 413 -5.40 -23.10 10.39
CA ASN A 413 -4.18 -23.90 10.47
C ASN A 413 -4.19 -25.05 9.47
N TRP A 414 -4.70 -24.79 8.27
CA TRP A 414 -4.91 -25.81 7.25
C TRP A 414 -3.59 -26.50 6.89
N LEU A 415 -3.62 -27.84 6.76
CA LEU A 415 -2.47 -28.72 6.57
C LEU A 415 -1.40 -28.63 7.68
N ASN A 416 -1.66 -27.88 8.76
CA ASN A 416 -0.72 -27.69 9.88
C ASN A 416 0.71 -27.39 9.41
N LEU A 417 0.86 -26.41 8.50
CA LEU A 417 2.17 -26.05 7.94
C LEU A 417 3.24 -25.70 8.99
N PRO A 418 2.90 -25.10 10.17
CA PRO A 418 3.89 -24.81 11.21
C PRO A 418 4.65 -26.05 11.74
N GLN A 419 4.15 -27.27 11.55
CA GLN A 419 4.89 -28.49 11.90
C GLN A 419 6.16 -28.71 11.07
N PHE A 420 6.27 -28.04 9.90
CA PHE A 420 7.42 -28.17 9.01
C PHE A 420 8.36 -27.01 9.25
N ALA A 421 9.56 -27.30 9.74
CA ALA A 421 10.55 -26.27 10.03
C ALA A 421 11.05 -25.58 8.77
N ASN A 422 11.30 -24.28 8.90
CA ASN A 422 12.00 -23.43 7.89
C ASN A 422 11.27 -23.35 6.54
N LEU A 423 9.95 -23.50 6.47
CA LEU A 423 9.22 -23.23 5.24
C LEU A 423 9.28 -21.73 4.90
N ILE A 424 9.50 -21.43 3.62
CA ILE A 424 9.53 -20.07 3.09
C ILE A 424 8.55 -19.99 1.92
N ALA A 425 7.63 -19.01 1.96
CA ALA A 425 6.72 -18.67 0.88
C ALA A 425 5.99 -19.89 0.27
N PRO A 426 5.20 -20.65 1.04
CA PRO A 426 4.37 -21.72 0.49
C PRO A 426 3.31 -21.15 -0.44
N ILE A 427 3.27 -21.62 -1.69
CA ILE A 427 2.30 -21.20 -2.71
C ILE A 427 1.67 -22.46 -3.30
N PHE A 428 0.34 -22.50 -3.32
CA PHE A 428 -0.39 -23.65 -3.80
C PHE A 428 -0.90 -23.47 -5.25
N THR A 429 -1.05 -24.60 -5.92
CA THR A 429 -1.91 -24.81 -7.10
C THR A 429 -2.59 -26.16 -6.96
N THR A 430 -3.74 -26.36 -7.60
CA THR A 430 -4.54 -27.56 -7.43
C THR A 430 -5.01 -28.09 -8.77
N GLY A 431 -5.15 -29.41 -8.87
CA GLY A 431 -5.69 -30.09 -10.06
C GLY A 431 -5.51 -31.59 -9.92
N ASP A 432 -6.18 -32.38 -10.75
CA ASP A 432 -5.95 -33.82 -10.89
C ASP A 432 -4.83 -34.00 -11.93
N ILE A 433 -3.60 -34.28 -11.48
CA ILE A 433 -2.43 -34.32 -12.36
C ILE A 433 -2.17 -35.67 -13.01
N ASP A 434 -2.81 -36.73 -12.51
CA ASP A 434 -2.62 -38.11 -13.02
C ASP A 434 -3.93 -38.77 -13.50
N GLY A 435 -5.02 -37.99 -13.56
CA GLY A 435 -6.31 -38.44 -14.11
C GLY A 435 -7.04 -39.47 -13.25
N ASN A 436 -6.70 -39.54 -11.95
CA ASN A 436 -7.28 -40.56 -11.06
C ASN A 436 -8.60 -40.11 -10.38
N GLY A 437 -9.08 -38.88 -10.68
CA GLY A 437 -10.31 -38.30 -10.14
C GLY A 437 -10.17 -37.70 -8.74
N ARG A 438 -8.97 -37.68 -8.16
CA ARG A 438 -8.65 -37.04 -6.87
C ARG A 438 -7.86 -35.73 -7.14
N LEU A 439 -8.09 -34.72 -6.30
CA LEU A 439 -7.33 -33.50 -6.41
C LEU A 439 -5.93 -33.66 -5.82
N ASP A 440 -4.96 -33.16 -6.56
CA ASP A 440 -3.62 -32.92 -6.07
C ASP A 440 -3.47 -31.47 -5.62
N LEU A 441 -2.68 -31.28 -4.57
CA LEU A 441 -2.17 -29.98 -4.17
C LEU A 441 -0.66 -29.97 -4.41
N LEU A 442 -0.22 -29.10 -5.28
CA LEU A 442 1.19 -28.82 -5.48
C LEU A 442 1.57 -27.56 -4.72
N MET A 443 2.50 -27.65 -3.78
CA MET A 443 3.00 -26.53 -3.01
C MET A 443 4.45 -26.22 -3.38
N GLY A 444 4.67 -25.05 -3.94
CA GLY A 444 6.01 -24.51 -4.09
C GLY A 444 6.48 -23.93 -2.77
N THR A 445 7.68 -24.29 -2.33
CA THR A 445 8.29 -23.76 -1.12
C THR A 445 9.80 -23.87 -1.15
N SER A 446 10.46 -23.15 -0.26
CA SER A 446 11.89 -23.28 0.00
C SER A 446 12.14 -23.53 1.47
N THR A 447 13.27 -24.14 1.79
CA THR A 447 13.78 -24.28 3.16
C THR A 447 15.05 -23.48 3.38
N ASP A 448 15.58 -22.88 2.31
CA ASP A 448 16.75 -22.00 2.29
C ASP A 448 16.63 -20.96 1.15
N ALA A 449 17.63 -20.09 1.04
CA ALA A 449 17.63 -18.99 0.06
C ALA A 449 17.96 -19.42 -1.38
N ILE A 450 18.34 -20.67 -1.63
CA ILE A 450 18.90 -21.12 -2.90
C ILE A 450 18.04 -22.19 -3.54
N THR A 451 17.60 -23.16 -2.75
CA THR A 451 16.91 -24.37 -3.22
C THR A 451 15.40 -24.27 -2.97
N GLY A 452 14.61 -24.66 -3.96
CA GLY A 452 13.19 -24.78 -3.87
C GLY A 452 12.72 -26.17 -4.26
N ALA A 453 11.53 -26.53 -3.80
CA ALA A 453 10.90 -27.80 -4.12
C ALA A 453 9.40 -27.62 -4.32
N ILE A 454 8.85 -28.42 -5.18
CA ILE A 454 7.40 -28.65 -5.24
C ILE A 454 7.08 -29.85 -4.36
N TRP A 455 6.20 -29.68 -3.37
CA TRP A 455 5.68 -30.75 -2.56
C TRP A 455 4.33 -31.18 -3.15
N ARG A 456 3.95 -32.46 -2.97
CA ARG A 456 2.68 -33.01 -3.45
C ARG A 456 1.89 -33.59 -2.30
N TRP A 457 0.65 -33.15 -2.18
CA TRP A 457 -0.43 -33.82 -1.43
C TRP A 457 -1.45 -34.35 -2.43
N GLU A 458 -2.16 -35.37 -2.06
CA GLU A 458 -3.27 -35.89 -2.83
C GLU A 458 -4.48 -36.08 -1.91
N GLU A 459 -5.65 -35.84 -2.44
CA GLU A 459 -6.91 -36.09 -1.77
C GLU A 459 -7.07 -37.60 -1.43
N THR A 460 -7.47 -37.92 -0.21
CA THR A 460 -7.53 -39.34 0.24
C THR A 460 -8.63 -40.15 -0.44
N SER A 461 -9.70 -39.48 -0.87
CA SER A 461 -10.75 -40.00 -1.74
C SER A 461 -11.47 -38.81 -2.39
N PRO A 462 -12.10 -39.00 -3.58
CA PRO A 462 -12.79 -37.93 -4.27
C PRO A 462 -13.78 -37.16 -3.39
N ALA A 463 -13.70 -35.84 -3.38
CA ALA A 463 -14.49 -34.88 -2.58
C ALA A 463 -14.40 -35.09 -1.05
N SER A 464 -13.31 -35.68 -0.55
CA SER A 464 -13.08 -35.86 0.89
C SER A 464 -12.61 -34.62 1.62
N ASN A 465 -12.05 -33.66 0.90
CA ASN A 465 -11.37 -32.46 1.44
C ASN A 465 -10.21 -32.78 2.42
N ASN A 466 -9.80 -34.04 2.49
CA ASN A 466 -8.69 -34.49 3.30
C ASN A 466 -7.51 -34.83 2.39
N PHE A 467 -6.37 -34.22 2.63
CA PHE A 467 -5.18 -34.33 1.83
C PHE A 467 -4.08 -35.06 2.59
N GLN A 468 -3.44 -36.03 1.93
CA GLN A 468 -2.27 -36.74 2.42
C GLN A 468 -1.02 -36.29 1.74
N LEU A 469 0.02 -35.93 2.50
CA LEU A 469 1.34 -35.61 1.96
C LEU A 469 1.98 -36.82 1.34
N LEU A 470 2.23 -36.80 0.04
CA LEU A 470 2.88 -37.89 -0.70
C LEU A 470 4.39 -37.64 -0.86
N SER A 471 4.80 -36.42 -1.10
CA SER A 471 6.21 -36.09 -1.34
C SER A 471 6.56 -34.68 -0.93
N ARG A 472 7.73 -34.48 -0.31
CA ARG A 472 8.33 -33.16 -0.01
C ARG A 472 9.35 -32.73 -1.07
N SER A 473 9.60 -33.55 -2.06
CA SER A 473 10.56 -33.30 -3.16
C SER A 473 10.05 -33.90 -4.47
N PHE A 474 8.77 -33.61 -4.77
CA PHE A 474 8.14 -34.08 -6.01
C PHE A 474 8.89 -33.55 -7.23
N LEU A 475 9.24 -32.27 -7.23
CA LEU A 475 10.17 -31.65 -8.19
C LEU A 475 11.16 -30.76 -7.42
N SER A 476 12.43 -30.79 -7.85
CA SER A 476 13.46 -29.84 -7.39
C SER A 476 13.52 -28.68 -8.39
N VAL A 477 13.40 -27.47 -7.88
CA VAL A 477 13.35 -26.24 -8.67
C VAL A 477 14.18 -25.14 -8.00
N SER A 478 14.26 -23.97 -8.63
CA SER A 478 14.92 -22.82 -8.02
C SER A 478 14.11 -22.28 -6.83
N SER A 479 14.76 -21.48 -5.98
CA SER A 479 14.21 -20.97 -4.73
C SER A 479 12.90 -20.19 -4.92
N GLU A 480 12.02 -20.30 -3.91
CA GLU A 480 10.72 -19.65 -3.80
C GLU A 480 9.84 -19.87 -5.05
N PRO A 481 9.61 -21.14 -5.42
CA PRO A 481 8.84 -21.48 -6.60
C PRO A 481 7.36 -21.14 -6.43
N ALA A 482 6.76 -20.62 -7.50
CA ALA A 482 5.33 -20.36 -7.59
C ALA A 482 4.72 -21.27 -8.67
N PRO A 483 4.15 -22.42 -8.29
CA PRO A 483 3.54 -23.35 -9.22
C PRO A 483 2.19 -22.84 -9.70
N LEU A 484 1.87 -23.15 -10.95
CA LEU A 484 0.57 -22.92 -11.61
C LEU A 484 0.28 -24.07 -12.56
N LEU A 485 -0.77 -24.82 -12.29
CA LEU A 485 -1.26 -25.87 -13.18
C LEU A 485 -2.17 -25.28 -14.24
N TYR A 486 -1.92 -25.65 -15.51
CA TYR A 486 -2.73 -25.23 -16.63
C TYR A 486 -2.49 -26.17 -17.83
N ASP A 487 -3.54 -26.60 -18.52
CA ASP A 487 -3.46 -27.38 -19.75
C ASP A 487 -3.08 -26.42 -20.90
N ILE A 488 -1.80 -26.43 -21.32
CA ILE A 488 -1.26 -25.44 -22.28
C ILE A 488 -1.46 -25.84 -23.74
N ASP A 489 -1.59 -27.14 -24.01
CA ASP A 489 -1.69 -27.66 -25.35
C ASP A 489 -3.05 -28.33 -25.68
N ASN A 490 -3.96 -28.32 -24.70
CA ASN A 490 -5.32 -28.83 -24.73
C ASN A 490 -5.35 -30.35 -25.00
N ASP A 491 -4.40 -31.10 -24.46
CA ASP A 491 -4.38 -32.56 -24.52
C ASP A 491 -5.18 -33.23 -23.40
N GLY A 492 -5.61 -32.42 -22.40
CA GLY A 492 -6.40 -32.83 -21.25
C GLY A 492 -5.56 -33.11 -20.00
N ASP A 493 -4.25 -33.13 -20.09
CA ASP A 493 -3.33 -33.24 -18.95
C ASP A 493 -2.92 -31.83 -18.47
N LEU A 494 -2.84 -31.62 -17.15
CA LEU A 494 -2.43 -30.32 -16.60
C LEU A 494 -0.91 -30.20 -16.60
N ASP A 495 -0.37 -29.25 -17.33
CA ASP A 495 1.04 -28.88 -17.30
C ASP A 495 1.37 -27.98 -16.11
N LEU A 496 2.67 -27.80 -15.81
CA LEU A 496 3.13 -27.04 -14.67
C LEU A 496 4.04 -25.89 -15.09
N LEU A 497 3.56 -24.67 -14.86
CA LEU A 497 4.36 -23.46 -14.89
C LEU A 497 4.94 -23.20 -13.50
N VAL A 498 6.22 -22.85 -13.39
CA VAL A 498 6.85 -22.53 -12.11
C VAL A 498 7.55 -21.18 -12.21
N GLY A 499 6.94 -20.17 -11.62
CA GLY A 499 7.61 -18.89 -11.40
C GLY A 499 8.74 -19.02 -10.37
N THR A 500 9.82 -18.29 -10.52
CA THR A 500 11.02 -18.47 -9.71
C THR A 500 11.54 -17.14 -9.15
N ARG A 501 12.35 -17.22 -8.11
CA ARG A 501 12.93 -16.06 -7.42
C ARG A 501 13.74 -15.15 -8.35
N ASN A 502 14.37 -15.70 -9.40
CA ASN A 502 15.12 -14.91 -10.38
C ASN A 502 14.23 -14.13 -11.36
N GLY A 503 12.89 -14.25 -11.26
CA GLY A 503 11.93 -13.53 -12.10
C GLY A 503 11.60 -14.21 -13.42
N ARG A 504 12.02 -15.45 -13.64
CA ARG A 504 11.69 -16.25 -14.81
C ARG A 504 10.59 -17.28 -14.51
N ILE A 505 10.06 -17.90 -15.54
CA ILE A 505 9.06 -18.95 -15.47
C ILE A 505 9.61 -20.18 -16.18
N ALA A 506 9.66 -21.30 -15.47
CA ALA A 506 9.91 -22.62 -16.07
C ALA A 506 8.60 -23.28 -16.47
N LEU A 507 8.62 -24.07 -17.52
CA LEU A 507 7.52 -24.89 -18.00
C LEU A 507 7.90 -26.36 -17.99
N PHE A 508 7.06 -27.16 -17.36
CA PHE A 508 7.14 -28.62 -17.36
C PHE A 508 5.88 -29.16 -18.04
N THR A 509 6.05 -30.02 -19.02
CA THR A 509 4.94 -30.76 -19.64
C THR A 509 4.64 -32.01 -18.82
N ASN A 510 3.36 -32.34 -18.72
CA ASN A 510 2.86 -33.50 -18.00
C ASN A 510 2.73 -34.72 -18.94
N GLN A 511 2.97 -35.89 -18.41
CA GLN A 511 2.67 -37.16 -19.02
C GLN A 511 2.15 -38.13 -17.94
N ASN A 512 0.85 -38.14 -17.71
CA ASN A 512 0.18 -38.98 -16.70
C ASN A 512 0.79 -38.81 -15.27
N GLY A 513 0.94 -37.59 -14.80
CA GLY A 513 1.49 -37.27 -13.47
C GLY A 513 3.02 -37.18 -13.40
N ALA A 514 3.74 -37.39 -14.52
CA ALA A 514 5.18 -37.25 -14.62
C ALA A 514 5.56 -35.97 -15.40
N PHE A 515 6.13 -35.01 -14.68
CA PHE A 515 6.53 -33.72 -15.25
C PHE A 515 7.94 -33.72 -15.84
N GLN A 516 8.09 -33.24 -17.10
CA GLN A 516 9.37 -33.08 -17.77
C GLN A 516 9.62 -31.60 -18.10
N LEU A 517 10.81 -31.10 -17.73
CA LEU A 517 11.19 -29.72 -18.05
C LEU A 517 11.28 -29.51 -19.58
N LEU A 518 10.42 -28.65 -20.09
CA LEU A 518 10.46 -28.22 -21.49
C LEU A 518 11.36 -26.98 -21.68
N THR A 519 11.25 -25.98 -20.79
CA THR A 519 12.08 -24.78 -20.79
C THR A 519 12.14 -24.15 -19.39
N ASP A 520 13.27 -23.56 -19.04
CA ASP A 520 13.44 -22.76 -17.83
C ASP A 520 13.22 -21.25 -18.09
N TYR A 521 12.84 -20.87 -19.31
CA TYR A 521 12.66 -19.49 -19.73
C TYR A 521 11.46 -19.33 -20.67
N LEU A 522 10.26 -19.65 -20.16
CA LEU A 522 8.99 -19.59 -20.87
C LEU A 522 8.74 -18.18 -21.43
N GLY A 523 8.44 -18.12 -22.74
CA GLY A 523 8.12 -16.88 -23.45
C GLY A 523 9.21 -15.80 -23.33
N GLN A 524 10.41 -16.16 -22.92
CA GLN A 524 11.51 -15.26 -22.57
C GLN A 524 11.07 -14.17 -21.54
N ILE A 525 10.14 -14.54 -20.66
CA ILE A 525 9.59 -13.67 -19.63
C ILE A 525 10.61 -13.51 -18.49
N GLU A 526 10.94 -12.25 -18.19
CA GLU A 526 11.77 -11.89 -17.04
C GLU A 526 11.21 -10.64 -16.37
N VAL A 527 10.76 -10.79 -15.13
CA VAL A 527 10.12 -9.72 -14.33
C VAL A 527 11.02 -9.16 -13.24
N ARG A 528 12.34 -9.18 -13.45
CA ARG A 528 13.31 -8.57 -12.52
C ARG A 528 13.20 -7.05 -12.56
N ASP A 529 13.42 -6.42 -11.42
CA ASP A 529 13.77 -5.01 -11.36
C ASP A 529 15.28 -4.85 -11.59
N THR A 530 15.62 -4.37 -12.80
CA THR A 530 17.01 -4.21 -13.22
C THR A 530 17.76 -3.08 -12.50
N LEU A 531 17.03 -2.20 -11.80
CA LEU A 531 17.61 -1.03 -11.13
C LEU A 531 17.97 -1.30 -9.67
N SER A 532 17.29 -2.21 -8.99
CA SER A 532 17.44 -2.37 -7.55
C SER A 532 17.85 -3.78 -7.10
N THR A 533 17.48 -4.84 -7.83
CA THR A 533 17.73 -6.22 -7.37
C THR A 533 17.98 -7.20 -8.53
N LEU A 534 18.75 -8.26 -8.26
CA LEU A 534 18.86 -9.44 -9.14
C LEU A 534 17.64 -10.37 -8.97
N LEU A 535 16.64 -9.97 -8.17
CA LEU A 535 15.50 -10.78 -7.77
C LEU A 535 14.23 -10.29 -8.45
N GLY A 536 13.38 -11.20 -8.89
CA GLY A 536 12.12 -10.88 -9.56
C GLY A 536 10.90 -11.46 -8.85
N TYR A 537 11.01 -12.67 -8.32
CA TYR A 537 9.91 -13.41 -7.70
C TYR A 537 8.69 -13.50 -8.63
N ALA A 538 8.86 -14.12 -9.81
CA ALA A 538 7.76 -14.30 -10.74
C ALA A 538 6.60 -15.08 -10.11
N ARG A 539 5.38 -14.55 -10.24
CA ARG A 539 4.14 -15.14 -9.74
C ARG A 539 3.14 -15.23 -10.89
N PRO A 540 3.11 -16.33 -11.62
CA PRO A 540 2.22 -16.50 -12.76
C PRO A 540 0.78 -16.77 -12.32
N ALA A 541 -0.18 -16.25 -13.07
CA ALA A 541 -1.61 -16.58 -12.98
C ALA A 541 -2.22 -16.55 -14.39
N ILE A 542 -3.16 -17.43 -14.66
CA ILE A 542 -3.94 -17.38 -15.90
C ILE A 542 -4.98 -16.29 -15.78
N LEU A 543 -5.06 -15.43 -16.79
CA LEU A 543 -5.99 -14.30 -16.84
C LEU A 543 -6.98 -14.52 -18.00
N PRO A 544 -8.12 -15.15 -17.76
CA PRO A 544 -9.17 -15.26 -18.77
C PRO A 544 -9.90 -13.91 -18.88
N ILE A 545 -9.92 -13.34 -20.08
CA ILE A 545 -10.65 -12.12 -20.35
C ILE A 545 -11.77 -12.46 -21.34
N PRO A 546 -13.05 -12.29 -20.94
CA PRO A 546 -14.16 -12.55 -21.84
C PRO A 546 -13.97 -11.86 -23.20
N GLU A 547 -14.27 -12.56 -24.28
CA GLU A 547 -14.15 -12.09 -25.67
C GLU A 547 -12.72 -11.79 -26.18
N ALA A 548 -11.74 -11.62 -25.30
CA ALA A 548 -10.36 -11.30 -25.67
C ALA A 548 -9.40 -12.50 -25.59
N GLY A 549 -9.80 -13.57 -24.90
CA GLY A 549 -9.02 -14.79 -24.76
C GLY A 549 -8.26 -14.89 -23.44
N THR A 550 -7.30 -15.80 -23.40
CA THR A 550 -6.53 -16.13 -22.19
C THR A 550 -5.15 -15.49 -22.26
N PHE A 551 -4.78 -14.78 -21.20
CA PHE A 551 -3.49 -14.14 -21.05
C PHE A 551 -2.72 -14.74 -19.87
N LEU A 552 -1.41 -14.51 -19.83
CA LEU A 552 -0.58 -14.82 -18.67
C LEU A 552 -0.29 -13.53 -17.90
N LEU A 553 -0.76 -13.47 -16.66
CA LEU A 553 -0.48 -12.39 -15.73
C LEU A 553 0.70 -12.79 -14.84
N VAL A 554 1.68 -11.91 -14.68
CA VAL A 554 2.85 -12.19 -13.84
C VAL A 554 3.08 -11.06 -12.85
N GLY A 555 2.92 -11.38 -11.58
CA GLY A 555 3.29 -10.51 -10.46
C GLY A 555 4.78 -10.61 -10.13
N ASN A 556 5.29 -9.61 -9.40
CA ASN A 556 6.70 -9.58 -8.98
C ASN A 556 6.93 -8.89 -7.62
N ILE A 557 8.19 -8.85 -7.18
CA ILE A 557 8.62 -8.22 -5.92
C ILE A 557 8.35 -6.71 -5.85
N THR A 558 8.47 -5.99 -6.97
CA THR A 558 8.34 -4.53 -7.01
C THR A 558 6.91 -4.04 -7.21
N GLY A 559 5.95 -4.97 -7.32
CA GLY A 559 4.53 -4.63 -7.46
C GLY A 559 4.03 -4.55 -8.89
N PHE A 560 4.85 -4.86 -9.91
CA PHE A 560 4.36 -4.97 -11.28
C PHE A 560 3.38 -6.14 -11.44
N LEU A 561 2.44 -5.97 -12.35
CA LEU A 561 1.46 -6.96 -12.79
C LEU A 561 1.44 -6.97 -14.30
N ARG A 562 2.44 -7.61 -14.88
CA ARG A 562 2.61 -7.63 -16.35
C ARG A 562 1.72 -8.67 -16.99
N VAL A 563 1.06 -8.27 -18.07
CA VAL A 563 0.19 -9.12 -18.88
C VAL A 563 0.91 -9.49 -20.17
N TYR A 564 0.97 -10.78 -20.45
CA TYR A 564 1.57 -11.33 -21.67
C TYR A 564 0.52 -12.04 -22.49
N GLN A 565 0.64 -11.93 -23.82
CA GLN A 565 -0.13 -12.75 -24.73
C GLN A 565 0.64 -14.04 -25.03
N PRO A 566 0.19 -15.21 -24.52
CA PRO A 566 0.91 -16.47 -24.71
C PRO A 566 0.81 -16.97 -26.15
N ASP A 567 1.90 -17.56 -26.62
CA ASP A 567 1.93 -18.44 -27.78
C ASP A 567 2.39 -19.84 -27.34
N TRP A 568 1.42 -20.64 -26.89
CA TRP A 568 1.70 -21.97 -26.34
C TRP A 568 2.36 -22.90 -27.34
N SER A 569 2.17 -22.66 -28.66
CA SER A 569 2.84 -23.46 -29.72
C SER A 569 4.33 -23.15 -29.83
N SER A 570 4.79 -22.02 -29.26
CA SER A 570 6.18 -21.55 -29.32
C SER A 570 6.66 -21.09 -27.93
N PRO A 571 6.73 -21.98 -26.95
CA PRO A 571 6.96 -21.61 -25.53
C PRO A 571 8.37 -21.02 -25.26
N THR A 572 9.34 -21.26 -26.15
CA THR A 572 10.71 -20.71 -26.07
C THR A 572 10.89 -19.40 -26.83
N ALA A 573 9.93 -19.00 -27.66
CA ALA A 573 9.94 -17.73 -28.37
C ALA A 573 9.57 -16.58 -27.38
N ALA A 574 9.97 -15.34 -27.69
CA ALA A 574 9.61 -14.17 -26.88
C ALA A 574 8.12 -13.84 -27.02
N TRP A 575 7.40 -13.81 -25.90
CA TRP A 575 6.00 -13.42 -25.86
C TRP A 575 5.85 -11.91 -25.67
N PRO A 576 4.94 -11.26 -26.39
CA PRO A 576 4.73 -9.84 -26.24
C PRO A 576 4.08 -9.51 -24.89
N SER A 577 4.64 -8.53 -24.18
CA SER A 577 3.93 -7.88 -23.07
C SER A 577 2.88 -6.94 -23.65
N VAL A 578 1.62 -7.13 -23.27
CA VAL A 578 0.48 -6.34 -23.76
C VAL A 578 0.03 -5.27 -22.77
N GLY A 579 0.52 -5.28 -21.53
CA GLY A 579 0.19 -4.26 -20.54
C GLY A 579 0.78 -4.51 -19.16
N ASP A 580 0.56 -3.54 -18.26
CA ASP A 580 0.91 -3.61 -16.85
C ASP A 580 -0.26 -3.08 -16.03
N LEU A 581 -0.96 -3.98 -15.33
CA LEU A 581 -2.12 -3.61 -14.50
C LEU A 581 -1.73 -2.79 -13.28
N SER A 582 -0.48 -2.86 -12.80
CA SER A 582 -0.04 -2.11 -11.62
C SER A 582 -0.08 -0.59 -11.82
N VAL A 583 0.01 -0.13 -13.06
CA VAL A 583 -0.13 1.30 -13.39
C VAL A 583 -1.52 1.81 -13.04
N VAL A 584 -2.51 0.93 -13.13
CA VAL A 584 -3.92 1.25 -12.93
C VAL A 584 -4.35 0.99 -11.48
N ILE A 585 -4.06 -0.19 -10.95
CA ILE A 585 -4.62 -0.63 -9.65
C ILE A 585 -3.69 -0.34 -8.47
N GLN A 586 -2.43 0.01 -8.70
CA GLN A 586 -1.42 0.37 -7.67
C GLN A 586 -1.48 -0.56 -6.44
N PRO A 587 -1.25 -1.86 -6.59
CA PRO A 587 -1.59 -2.83 -5.54
C PRO A 587 -0.66 -2.76 -4.32
N GLY A 588 0.57 -2.31 -4.49
CA GLY A 588 1.67 -2.41 -3.52
C GLY A 588 2.76 -3.34 -4.04
N THR A 589 3.62 -3.83 -3.16
CA THR A 589 4.77 -4.69 -3.50
C THR A 589 4.50 -6.17 -3.24
N PHE A 590 5.34 -7.06 -3.79
CA PHE A 590 5.22 -8.52 -3.68
C PHE A 590 3.88 -9.05 -4.19
N THR A 591 3.47 -8.59 -5.36
CA THR A 591 2.19 -8.99 -5.94
C THR A 591 2.14 -10.47 -6.26
N SER A 592 1.15 -11.16 -5.67
CA SER A 592 0.85 -12.56 -5.93
C SER A 592 -0.58 -12.67 -6.46
N PRO A 593 -0.77 -12.64 -7.81
CA PRO A 593 -2.10 -12.71 -8.39
C PRO A 593 -2.68 -14.11 -8.37
N SER A 594 -3.99 -14.21 -8.20
CA SER A 594 -4.80 -15.40 -8.43
C SER A 594 -6.14 -14.98 -9.02
N THR A 595 -6.64 -15.74 -9.96
CA THR A 595 -7.88 -15.44 -10.69
C THR A 595 -8.88 -16.57 -10.57
N TRP A 596 -10.17 -16.25 -10.66
CA TRP A 596 -11.22 -17.23 -10.87
C TRP A 596 -12.35 -16.63 -11.69
N ALA A 597 -13.05 -17.48 -12.44
CA ALA A 597 -14.25 -17.11 -13.18
C ALA A 597 -15.49 -17.60 -12.40
N PHE A 598 -16.46 -16.72 -12.22
CA PHE A 598 -17.71 -17.04 -11.55
C PHE A 598 -18.84 -16.13 -12.05
N ASN A 599 -19.99 -16.70 -12.45
CA ASN A 599 -21.16 -15.97 -12.94
C ASN A 599 -20.83 -14.92 -14.00
N ASP A 600 -20.19 -15.32 -15.09
CA ASP A 600 -19.76 -14.47 -16.22
C ASP A 600 -18.81 -13.31 -15.84
N SER A 601 -18.27 -13.34 -14.63
CA SER A 601 -17.31 -12.37 -14.12
C SER A 601 -15.97 -13.05 -13.86
N THR A 602 -14.88 -12.39 -14.23
CA THR A 602 -13.54 -12.78 -13.80
C THR A 602 -13.10 -11.93 -12.64
N TRP A 603 -12.64 -12.58 -11.58
CA TRP A 603 -12.11 -11.93 -10.39
C TRP A 603 -10.59 -12.09 -10.32
N LEU A 604 -9.91 -11.05 -9.87
CA LEU A 604 -8.47 -11.02 -9.63
C LEU A 604 -8.23 -10.69 -8.17
N ALA A 605 -7.73 -11.64 -7.41
CA ALA A 605 -7.17 -11.39 -6.09
C ALA A 605 -5.66 -11.17 -6.19
N ILE A 606 -5.14 -10.24 -5.41
CA ILE A 606 -3.71 -9.96 -5.35
C ILE A 606 -3.29 -9.99 -3.90
N GLY A 607 -2.48 -10.99 -3.56
CA GLY A 607 -1.78 -11.04 -2.29
C GLY A 607 -0.63 -10.05 -2.26
N LEU A 608 -0.40 -9.43 -1.11
CA LEU A 608 0.51 -8.31 -0.93
C LEU A 608 1.57 -8.57 0.14
N ARG A 609 2.66 -7.81 0.09
CA ARG A 609 3.72 -7.86 1.11
C ARG A 609 3.18 -7.61 2.51
N ARG A 610 2.20 -6.73 2.68
CA ARG A 610 1.58 -6.36 3.97
C ARG A 610 0.76 -7.47 4.61
N GLY A 611 0.59 -8.62 3.94
CA GLY A 611 -0.12 -9.78 4.49
C GLY A 611 -1.59 -9.89 4.11
N GLY A 612 -2.14 -8.86 3.52
CA GLY A 612 -3.54 -8.86 3.08
C GLY A 612 -3.73 -9.17 1.61
N VAL A 613 -5.00 -9.18 1.21
CA VAL A 613 -5.44 -9.44 -0.16
C VAL A 613 -6.31 -8.29 -0.65
N THR A 614 -6.06 -7.84 -1.86
CA THR A 614 -6.98 -6.94 -2.58
C THR A 614 -7.70 -7.69 -3.67
N LEU A 615 -8.94 -7.32 -3.92
CA LEU A 615 -9.82 -8.00 -4.87
C LEU A 615 -10.31 -7.01 -5.92
N TYR A 616 -10.31 -7.45 -7.18
CA TYR A 616 -10.77 -6.66 -8.33
C TYR A 616 -11.71 -7.51 -9.19
N ARG A 617 -12.72 -6.87 -9.76
CA ARG A 617 -13.60 -7.49 -10.73
C ARG A 617 -13.18 -7.07 -12.15
N LEU A 618 -12.96 -8.03 -13.04
CA LEU A 618 -12.34 -7.81 -14.34
C LEU A 618 -13.31 -7.60 -15.50
N ASP A 619 -14.62 -7.73 -15.32
CA ASP A 619 -15.61 -7.47 -16.37
C ASP A 619 -15.55 -6.01 -16.87
N SER A 620 -15.18 -5.08 -15.99
CA SER A 620 -14.91 -3.69 -16.38
C SER A 620 -13.59 -3.50 -17.14
N PHE A 621 -12.68 -4.48 -17.08
CA PHE A 621 -11.46 -4.50 -17.89
C PHE A 621 -11.67 -5.12 -19.28
N ALA A 622 -12.59 -6.09 -19.40
CA ALA A 622 -12.84 -6.79 -20.66
C ALA A 622 -13.27 -5.85 -21.79
N THR A 623 -14.14 -4.88 -21.47
CA THR A 623 -14.54 -3.86 -22.46
C THR A 623 -13.37 -2.98 -22.93
N SER A 624 -12.34 -2.81 -22.09
CA SER A 624 -11.14 -2.07 -22.47
C SER A 624 -10.16 -2.91 -23.30
N PHE A 625 -10.04 -4.22 -23.03
CA PHE A 625 -9.18 -5.12 -23.81
C PHE A 625 -9.82 -5.54 -25.16
N ALA A 626 -11.12 -5.78 -25.20
CA ALA A 626 -11.83 -6.06 -26.45
C ALA A 626 -11.75 -4.88 -27.44
N SER A 627 -11.73 -3.65 -26.93
CA SER A 627 -11.49 -2.45 -27.75
C SER A 627 -10.06 -2.34 -28.30
N LEU A 628 -9.10 -3.12 -27.76
CA LEU A 628 -7.71 -3.18 -28.23
C LEU A 628 -7.53 -4.00 -29.52
N GLN A 629 -8.45 -4.90 -29.83
CA GLN A 629 -8.49 -5.63 -31.10
C GLN A 629 -9.39 -4.96 -32.17
N ALA A 630 -9.99 -3.80 -31.85
CA ALA A 630 -10.78 -3.05 -32.82
C ALA A 630 -9.90 -2.53 -33.98
N PRO A 631 -10.46 -2.42 -35.19
CA PRO A 631 -9.70 -2.07 -36.39
C PRO A 631 -9.02 -0.71 -36.28
N ALA A 632 -7.91 -0.55 -36.97
CA ALA A 632 -7.02 0.61 -36.98
C ALA A 632 -7.75 1.93 -36.66
N HIS A 633 -7.41 2.53 -35.51
CA HIS A 633 -8.04 3.77 -35.02
C HIS A 633 -8.02 4.85 -36.11
N THR A 634 -9.13 5.51 -36.29
CA THR A 634 -9.27 6.68 -37.17
C THR A 634 -8.48 7.90 -36.68
N TYR A 635 -7.76 7.76 -35.56
CA TYR A 635 -6.97 8.84 -34.99
C TYR A 635 -5.67 8.34 -34.34
N ARG A 636 -4.73 9.26 -34.17
CA ARG A 636 -3.46 9.09 -33.46
C ARG A 636 -3.26 10.24 -32.49
N LEU A 637 -2.95 9.94 -31.23
CA LEU A 637 -2.52 10.91 -30.23
C LEU A 637 -0.99 10.92 -30.11
N THR A 638 -0.39 12.10 -30.19
CA THR A 638 1.05 12.30 -29.93
C THR A 638 1.20 13.32 -28.83
N ARG A 639 1.78 12.91 -27.71
CA ARG A 639 2.01 13.79 -26.54
C ARG A 639 3.28 14.61 -26.75
N THR A 640 3.25 15.87 -26.30
CA THR A 640 4.39 16.79 -26.23
C THR A 640 4.54 17.31 -24.80
N GLU A 641 5.57 18.08 -24.51
CA GLU A 641 5.76 18.74 -23.20
C GLU A 641 4.68 19.80 -22.91
N THR A 642 4.12 20.39 -23.96
CA THR A 642 3.17 21.52 -23.85
C THR A 642 1.72 21.11 -24.13
N GLY A 643 1.44 19.86 -24.53
CA GLY A 643 0.10 19.41 -24.87
C GLY A 643 0.07 18.08 -25.60
N PHE A 644 -0.88 17.94 -26.50
CA PHE A 644 -0.95 16.78 -27.37
C PHE A 644 -1.48 17.14 -28.77
N TYR A 645 -1.01 16.40 -29.77
CA TYR A 645 -1.55 16.44 -31.13
C TYR A 645 -2.53 15.28 -31.33
N LEU A 646 -3.72 15.62 -31.80
CA LEU A 646 -4.66 14.66 -32.36
C LEU A 646 -4.47 14.63 -33.88
N HIS A 647 -4.12 13.49 -34.42
CA HIS A 647 -4.11 13.24 -35.87
C HIS A 647 -5.37 12.44 -36.22
N THR A 648 -6.30 13.06 -36.90
CA THR A 648 -7.53 12.40 -37.40
C THR A 648 -7.87 12.89 -38.77
N THR A 649 -8.57 12.04 -39.53
CA THR A 649 -9.16 12.37 -40.84
C THR A 649 -10.68 12.28 -40.81
N THR A 650 -11.25 11.91 -39.64
CA THR A 650 -12.69 11.80 -39.43
C THR A 650 -13.12 12.71 -38.29
N PRO A 651 -14.36 13.23 -38.30
CA PRO A 651 -14.86 14.05 -37.19
C PRO A 651 -14.88 13.25 -35.88
N LEU A 652 -14.19 13.77 -34.87
CA LEU A 652 -14.14 13.24 -33.50
C LEU A 652 -14.52 14.33 -32.52
N THR A 653 -15.33 13.99 -31.53
CA THR A 653 -15.59 14.87 -30.37
C THR A 653 -14.60 14.50 -29.27
N LEU A 654 -13.90 15.52 -28.77
CA LEU A 654 -12.95 15.39 -27.65
C LEU A 654 -13.52 16.10 -26.45
N THR A 655 -13.58 15.43 -25.34
CA THR A 655 -14.01 15.99 -24.07
C THR A 655 -12.87 15.78 -23.06
N LEU A 656 -12.28 16.85 -22.55
CA LEU A 656 -11.32 16.76 -21.44
C LEU A 656 -12.09 16.85 -20.13
N LEU A 657 -11.83 15.91 -19.27
CA LEU A 657 -12.53 15.74 -18.00
C LEU A 657 -11.53 15.77 -16.85
N THR A 658 -11.95 16.26 -15.70
CA THR A 658 -11.29 15.96 -14.42
C THR A 658 -11.42 14.46 -14.11
N PRO A 659 -10.66 13.90 -13.15
CA PRO A 659 -10.85 12.52 -12.71
C PRO A 659 -12.28 12.23 -12.20
N LEU A 660 -13.00 13.25 -11.76
CA LEU A 660 -14.38 13.19 -11.30
C LEU A 660 -15.43 13.23 -12.41
N GLY A 661 -14.99 13.30 -13.67
CA GLY A 661 -15.89 13.37 -14.81
C GLY A 661 -16.45 14.78 -15.10
N GLN A 662 -15.98 15.82 -14.42
CA GLN A 662 -16.36 17.20 -14.77
C GLN A 662 -15.70 17.60 -16.08
N THR A 663 -16.48 18.12 -17.02
CA THR A 663 -15.99 18.59 -18.31
C THR A 663 -15.24 19.90 -18.15
N LEU A 664 -13.95 19.91 -18.47
CA LEU A 664 -13.13 21.13 -18.55
C LEU A 664 -13.35 21.84 -19.88
N TRP A 665 -13.34 21.06 -20.95
CA TRP A 665 -13.72 21.55 -22.27
C TRP A 665 -14.16 20.41 -23.19
N GLU A 666 -14.91 20.75 -24.21
CA GLU A 666 -15.34 19.85 -25.27
C GLU A 666 -15.19 20.51 -26.62
N THR A 667 -14.73 19.80 -27.62
CA THR A 667 -14.55 20.29 -28.98
C THR A 667 -14.65 19.15 -30.00
N THR A 668 -14.90 19.50 -31.26
CA THR A 668 -14.90 18.54 -32.37
C THR A 668 -13.82 18.90 -33.36
N SER A 669 -13.02 17.91 -33.79
CA SER A 669 -11.99 18.08 -34.81
C SER A 669 -12.06 16.98 -35.85
N SER A 670 -11.85 17.35 -37.11
CA SER A 670 -11.79 16.42 -38.26
C SER A 670 -10.44 16.48 -38.98
N GLN A 671 -9.47 17.20 -38.43
CA GLN A 671 -8.13 17.37 -38.98
C GLN A 671 -7.08 17.34 -37.87
N PRO A 672 -5.78 17.16 -38.17
CA PRO A 672 -4.73 17.22 -37.16
C PRO A 672 -4.79 18.53 -36.37
N THR A 673 -4.96 18.42 -35.07
CA THR A 673 -5.14 19.59 -34.19
C THR A 673 -4.28 19.45 -32.95
N PHE A 674 -3.63 20.53 -32.53
CA PHE A 674 -2.89 20.61 -31.28
C PHE A 674 -3.80 21.13 -30.16
N PHE A 675 -3.71 20.47 -29.00
CA PHE A 675 -4.41 20.87 -27.78
C PHE A 675 -3.36 21.13 -26.71
N GLU A 676 -3.40 22.32 -26.14
CA GLU A 676 -2.53 22.67 -25.02
C GLU A 676 -2.89 21.86 -23.78
N LYS A 677 -1.87 21.57 -22.97
CA LYS A 677 -2.08 20.93 -21.68
C LYS A 677 -2.88 21.87 -20.75
N PRO A 678 -3.68 21.32 -19.83
CA PRO A 678 -4.26 22.12 -18.76
C PRO A 678 -3.16 22.88 -18.00
N HIS A 679 -3.48 24.10 -17.56
CA HIS A 679 -2.52 24.95 -16.84
C HIS A 679 -2.12 24.36 -15.47
N THR A 680 -2.94 23.49 -14.93
CA THR A 680 -2.68 22.82 -13.65
C THR A 680 -2.09 21.43 -13.90
N PRO A 681 -1.00 21.04 -13.20
CA PRO A 681 -0.53 19.66 -13.20
C PRO A 681 -1.59 18.72 -12.64
N GLY A 682 -1.68 17.51 -13.16
CA GLY A 682 -2.64 16.56 -12.64
C GLY A 682 -3.00 15.43 -13.60
N LEU A 683 -3.88 14.56 -13.13
CA LEU A 683 -4.50 13.52 -13.93
C LEU A 683 -5.75 14.08 -14.62
N TYR A 684 -5.90 13.82 -15.89
CA TYR A 684 -7.06 14.21 -16.70
C TYR A 684 -7.57 13.01 -17.50
N LEU A 685 -8.86 13.02 -17.83
CA LEU A 685 -9.45 12.03 -18.72
C LEU A 685 -9.79 12.72 -20.05
N LEU A 686 -9.16 12.29 -21.14
CA LEU A 686 -9.54 12.73 -22.48
C LEU A 686 -10.49 11.70 -23.09
N ARG A 687 -11.75 12.03 -23.21
CA ARG A 687 -12.74 11.23 -23.92
C ARG A 687 -12.75 11.64 -25.38
N ILE A 688 -12.62 10.66 -26.27
CA ILE A 688 -12.71 10.84 -27.73
C ILE A 688 -13.89 10.02 -28.21
N THR A 689 -14.85 10.69 -28.86
CA THR A 689 -16.08 10.07 -29.33
C THR A 689 -16.15 10.18 -30.84
N ASP A 690 -16.34 9.06 -31.53
CA ASP A 690 -16.80 9.01 -32.93
C ASP A 690 -18.28 8.62 -33.00
N LYS A 691 -18.81 8.41 -34.19
CA LYS A 691 -20.25 8.08 -34.37
C LYS A 691 -20.67 6.78 -33.68
N ASN A 692 -19.74 5.86 -33.42
CA ASN A 692 -20.04 4.50 -32.98
C ASN A 692 -19.28 4.09 -31.70
N HIS A 693 -18.23 4.84 -31.30
CA HIS A 693 -17.33 4.43 -30.23
C HIS A 693 -16.96 5.62 -29.33
N ILE A 694 -16.71 5.30 -28.07
CA ILE A 694 -16.18 6.24 -27.08
C ILE A 694 -14.85 5.66 -26.57
N PHE A 695 -13.80 6.44 -26.71
CA PHE A 695 -12.47 6.13 -26.19
C PHE A 695 -12.12 7.09 -25.05
N THR A 696 -11.46 6.61 -24.02
CA THR A 696 -11.02 7.48 -22.91
C THR A 696 -9.54 7.26 -22.66
N HIS A 697 -8.77 8.34 -22.70
CA HIS A 697 -7.33 8.34 -22.43
C HIS A 697 -7.05 9.05 -21.12
N ARG A 698 -6.16 8.51 -20.31
CA ARG A 698 -5.63 9.22 -19.14
C ARG A 698 -4.44 10.07 -19.58
N LEU A 699 -4.48 11.31 -19.22
CA LEU A 699 -3.41 12.27 -19.45
C LEU A 699 -2.88 12.71 -18.10
N LEU A 700 -1.68 12.27 -17.74
CA LEU A 700 -0.97 12.78 -16.57
C LEU A 700 -0.03 13.89 -17.05
N TRP A 701 -0.24 15.11 -16.60
CA TRP A 701 0.68 16.21 -16.79
C TRP A 701 1.36 16.54 -15.47
N PRO A 702 2.71 16.45 -15.45
CA PRO A 702 3.50 16.83 -14.29
C PRO A 702 3.48 18.33 -14.02
#